data_c061ef990edf7b34768e83322d0836bc
#
_entry.id   c061ef990edf7b34768e83322d0836bc
#
_cell.length_a   1.000
_cell.length_b   1.000
_cell.length_c   1.000
_cell.angle_alpha   90.00
_cell.angle_beta   90.00
_cell.angle_gamma   90.00
#
_symmetry.space_group_name_H-M   'P 1'
#
loop_
_entity.id
_entity.type
_entity.pdbx_description
1 polymer ?
#
loop_
_entity_poly.entity_id
_entity_poly.type
_entity_poly.pdbx_seq_one_letter_code
_entity_poly.pdbx_strand_id
1 'polypeptide(L)'
;MIEQNLTTNLTPKTADLQAVLHTHFADCFSKEGTFDFEKFKAVLQQKEVDFFTESYSLQWLGKQYARLLATDPVTTLLRADEAHNALPENAHSQNLLLKGDNLEVLKHLTNAYYEKVKMIYIDPPYNTGSDGFVYQDDRKFTVPQLAQLAGVSEEVAQRILSFTQSKSNSHSAWLTFMYPRLYIARQLLKDDGVIFVSIDDNEVAQLRLLMDEVFGEDNFVSQLIWKSKSGGANDSRFFANDHEYILCYARNIDRLVVNIDKNATVSTSYNLEDKKGKYALDRLDKQSIRYSKSLDYEIKDKEGNSYFPNHKNPNEPNATWRWGKETVEERYNELVFKDGYVYTKNYQKEGSIPRSLLIDERFGRTRTGKTDFTSLFEGAYFSAPKPVKLMKFLIEIGTNPNDLILDFFAGSGTTADAVMQLNAKDEGNRRFILVQLPELIDKKKNKTAYEAVLSFPSFVSRNSSLPAEPTIFDITKERLLRAAAKLKAEKNDLFNTKAVDFGFQIYETFPIWDDYEFEAKDFTPSLTLFDETKLTDADLRALLLTWKTYDGIPLTESLAPVNLAGYEGYYGFDKLYLIHRGFTTESLKVLLEMMDNTPNFNPTTIVVFGYHFESAHLRQIAENVKAYANKKSISTDFIIRN
;
A
#
# COMPACT_ATOMS: atom_id res chain seq x y z
N MET A 1 24.17 -0.68 8.20
CA MET A 1 24.74 0.69 8.03
C MET A 1 24.70 1.18 6.57
N ILE A 2 24.89 0.34 5.57
CA ILE A 2 24.73 0.72 4.14
C ILE A 2 23.25 0.87 3.78
N GLU A 3 22.37 0.01 4.27
CA GLU A 3 20.91 0.13 4.07
C GLU A 3 20.31 1.36 4.78
N GLN A 4 20.78 1.74 5.95
CA GLN A 4 20.26 2.92 6.67
C GLN A 4 20.62 4.25 5.99
N ASN A 5 21.75 4.31 5.25
CA ASN A 5 22.09 5.52 4.50
C ASN A 5 21.43 5.57 3.10
N LEU A 6 20.98 4.44 2.57
CA LEU A 6 20.22 4.39 1.30
C LEU A 6 18.74 4.77 1.48
N THR A 7 18.21 4.66 2.70
CA THR A 7 16.80 4.96 3.00
C THR A 7 16.53 6.42 3.33
N THR A 8 17.55 7.22 3.59
CA THR A 8 17.40 8.66 3.91
C THR A 8 17.45 9.59 2.69
N ASN A 9 17.86 9.08 1.49
CA ASN A 9 17.80 9.83 0.24
C ASN A 9 17.05 9.02 -0.82
N LEU A 10 15.79 9.31 -1.00
CA LEU A 10 14.83 8.55 -1.81
C LEU A 10 15.04 8.59 -3.33
N THR A 11 16.04 9.27 -3.82
CA THR A 11 16.61 9.09 -5.17
C THR A 11 18.07 9.52 -5.14
N PRO A 12 19.04 8.60 -5.00
CA PRO A 12 20.40 8.96 -5.34
C PRO A 12 20.40 9.25 -6.85
N LYS A 13 20.57 10.50 -7.24
CA LYS A 13 20.92 10.85 -8.61
C LYS A 13 22.16 10.01 -8.96
N THR A 14 22.28 9.56 -10.20
CA THR A 14 23.42 8.74 -10.63
C THR A 14 24.77 9.38 -10.26
N ALA A 15 24.83 10.72 -10.22
CA ALA A 15 25.95 11.50 -9.74
C ALA A 15 26.21 11.33 -8.22
N ASP A 16 25.18 11.21 -7.40
CA ASP A 16 25.33 11.01 -5.94
C ASP A 16 25.80 9.59 -5.65
N LEU A 17 25.32 8.60 -6.41
CA LEU A 17 25.77 7.21 -6.30
C LEU A 17 27.25 7.08 -6.70
N GLN A 18 27.66 7.74 -7.78
CA GLN A 18 29.07 7.79 -8.18
C GLN A 18 29.92 8.48 -7.12
N ALA A 19 29.46 9.58 -6.53
CA ALA A 19 30.16 10.28 -5.44
C ALA A 19 30.31 9.41 -4.20
N VAL A 20 29.26 8.67 -3.82
CA VAL A 20 29.30 7.71 -2.69
C VAL A 20 30.28 6.57 -2.98
N LEU A 21 30.22 5.99 -4.19
CA LEU A 21 31.14 4.93 -4.60
C LEU A 21 32.59 5.43 -4.65
N HIS A 22 32.86 6.63 -5.19
CA HIS A 22 34.18 7.25 -5.18
C HIS A 22 34.69 7.53 -3.77
N THR A 23 33.82 7.96 -2.86
CA THR A 23 34.22 8.29 -1.48
C THR A 23 34.60 7.05 -0.69
N HIS A 24 33.88 5.95 -0.85
CA HIS A 24 34.05 4.76 -0.01
C HIS A 24 34.80 3.62 -0.70
N PHE A 25 34.88 3.63 -2.03
CA PHE A 25 35.47 2.57 -2.85
C PHE A 25 36.34 3.15 -3.98
N ALA A 26 37.11 4.20 -3.69
CA ALA A 26 37.98 4.89 -4.66
C ALA A 26 38.91 3.92 -5.41
N ASP A 27 39.40 2.90 -4.72
CA ASP A 27 40.29 1.88 -5.30
C ASP A 27 39.60 1.00 -6.35
N CYS A 28 38.27 0.99 -6.42
CA CYS A 28 37.50 0.26 -7.40
C CYS A 28 37.29 1.05 -8.72
N PHE A 29 37.88 2.22 -8.86
CA PHE A 29 37.84 2.98 -10.11
C PHE A 29 39.19 2.92 -10.85
N SER A 30 39.16 2.86 -12.18
CA SER A 30 40.32 3.02 -13.02
C SER A 30 40.79 4.49 -12.99
N LYS A 31 42.02 4.74 -13.51
CA LYS A 31 42.54 6.11 -13.68
C LYS A 31 41.68 6.97 -14.64
N GLU A 32 40.94 6.32 -15.51
CA GLU A 32 39.99 6.93 -16.46
C GLU A 32 38.59 7.09 -15.89
N GLY A 33 38.35 6.75 -14.59
CA GLY A 33 37.08 6.90 -13.92
C GLY A 33 36.06 5.78 -14.14
N THR A 34 36.46 4.66 -14.75
CA THR A 34 35.61 3.49 -14.98
C THR A 34 35.54 2.63 -13.70
N PHE A 35 34.35 2.27 -13.26
CA PHE A 35 34.13 1.45 -12.05
C PHE A 35 34.39 -0.04 -12.35
N ASP A 36 35.32 -0.65 -11.59
CA ASP A 36 35.67 -2.07 -11.67
C ASP A 36 34.83 -2.89 -10.70
N PHE A 37 33.78 -3.53 -11.22
CA PHE A 37 32.84 -4.32 -10.44
C PHE A 37 33.48 -5.58 -9.83
N GLU A 38 34.42 -6.22 -10.50
CA GLU A 38 35.07 -7.42 -9.94
C GLU A 38 36.00 -7.07 -8.78
N LYS A 39 36.67 -5.94 -8.86
CA LYS A 39 37.47 -5.42 -7.76
C LYS A 39 36.61 -4.98 -6.55
N PHE A 40 35.48 -4.34 -6.83
CA PHE A 40 34.49 -4.00 -5.80
C PHE A 40 33.95 -5.24 -5.08
N LYS A 41 33.59 -6.28 -5.83
CA LYS A 41 33.15 -7.57 -5.31
C LYS A 41 34.22 -8.23 -4.44
N ALA A 42 35.48 -8.20 -4.85
CA ALA A 42 36.60 -8.74 -4.10
C ALA A 42 36.81 -7.97 -2.77
N VAL A 43 36.67 -6.63 -2.77
CA VAL A 43 36.77 -5.79 -1.57
C VAL A 43 35.64 -6.11 -0.58
N LEU A 44 34.42 -6.33 -1.06
CA LEU A 44 33.30 -6.71 -0.21
C LEU A 44 33.47 -8.13 0.36
N GLN A 45 33.95 -9.08 -0.42
CA GLN A 45 34.24 -10.44 0.04
C GLN A 45 35.33 -10.47 1.14
N GLN A 46 36.34 -9.61 1.06
CA GLN A 46 37.36 -9.45 2.12
C GLN A 46 36.78 -8.92 3.44
N LYS A 47 35.58 -8.31 3.40
CA LYS A 47 34.87 -7.77 4.57
C LYS A 47 33.73 -8.68 5.06
N GLU A 48 33.80 -9.97 4.75
CA GLU A 48 32.79 -10.98 5.14
C GLU A 48 31.37 -10.71 4.59
N VAL A 49 31.29 -10.06 3.43
CA VAL A 49 30.02 -9.92 2.70
C VAL A 49 29.90 -11.10 1.75
N ASP A 50 29.01 -12.04 2.05
CA ASP A 50 28.72 -13.18 1.19
C ASP A 50 27.92 -12.75 -0.04
N PHE A 51 28.42 -13.14 -1.23
CA PHE A 51 27.67 -13.01 -2.47
C PHE A 51 27.04 -14.35 -2.82
N PHE A 52 25.74 -14.41 -2.87
CA PHE A 52 25.04 -15.54 -3.43
C PHE A 52 25.29 -15.61 -4.95
N THR A 53 25.97 -16.64 -5.38
CA THR A 53 26.29 -16.87 -6.80
C THR A 53 25.16 -17.57 -7.56
N GLU A 54 24.21 -18.17 -6.88
CA GLU A 54 23.03 -18.80 -7.45
C GLU A 54 21.77 -18.12 -6.90
N SER A 55 21.36 -17.00 -7.50
CA SER A 55 20.06 -16.43 -7.25
C SER A 55 19.14 -16.72 -8.41
N TYR A 56 17.99 -17.35 -8.12
CA TYR A 56 16.87 -17.38 -9.05
C TYR A 56 16.39 -15.96 -9.29
N SER A 57 16.34 -15.53 -10.55
CA SER A 57 15.79 -14.23 -10.90
C SER A 57 14.74 -14.36 -11.99
N LEU A 58 13.58 -13.76 -11.77
CA LEU A 58 12.55 -13.67 -12.78
C LEU A 58 12.99 -12.73 -13.89
N GLN A 59 13.01 -13.21 -15.15
CA GLN A 59 13.36 -12.40 -16.31
C GLN A 59 12.20 -12.38 -17.31
N TRP A 60 11.88 -11.18 -17.81
CA TRP A 60 10.87 -10.99 -18.86
C TRP A 60 11.22 -9.79 -19.75
N LEU A 61 10.63 -9.75 -20.94
CA LEU A 61 10.77 -8.59 -21.82
C LEU A 61 10.08 -7.39 -21.19
N GLY A 62 10.82 -6.30 -20.94
CA GLY A 62 10.32 -5.09 -20.28
C GLY A 62 10.71 -4.94 -18.81
N LYS A 63 11.46 -5.88 -18.20
CA LYS A 63 11.86 -5.79 -16.79
C LYS A 63 12.63 -4.51 -16.46
N GLN A 64 13.63 -4.15 -17.27
CA GLN A 64 14.42 -2.94 -17.07
C GLN A 64 13.57 -1.67 -17.23
N TYR A 65 12.64 -1.71 -18.18
CA TYR A 65 11.68 -0.64 -18.37
C TYR A 65 10.74 -0.50 -17.17
N ALA A 66 10.24 -1.61 -16.63
CA ALA A 66 9.41 -1.61 -15.42
C ALA A 66 10.16 -1.03 -14.20
N ARG A 67 11.46 -1.33 -14.07
CA ARG A 67 12.33 -0.72 -13.04
C ARG A 67 12.48 0.78 -13.23
N LEU A 68 12.68 1.23 -14.46
CA LEU A 68 12.74 2.65 -14.78
C LEU A 68 11.41 3.35 -14.39
N LEU A 69 10.27 2.78 -14.76
CA LEU A 69 8.95 3.33 -14.42
C LEU A 69 8.73 3.46 -12.90
N ALA A 70 9.32 2.59 -12.10
CA ALA A 70 9.22 2.65 -10.64
C ALA A 70 9.96 3.86 -10.03
N THR A 71 11.00 4.36 -10.70
CA THR A 71 11.90 5.41 -10.21
C THR A 71 11.80 6.72 -10.99
N ASP A 72 11.14 6.71 -12.13
CA ASP A 72 10.92 7.86 -12.97
C ASP A 72 10.05 8.91 -12.25
N PRO A 73 10.36 10.22 -12.34
CA PRO A 73 9.59 11.28 -11.70
C PRO A 73 8.10 11.26 -12.09
N VAL A 74 7.26 11.83 -11.23
CA VAL A 74 5.85 12.06 -11.56
C VAL A 74 5.69 12.99 -12.76
N THR A 75 4.65 12.73 -13.55
CA THR A 75 4.28 13.58 -14.71
C THR A 75 2.98 14.32 -14.48
N THR A 76 2.48 14.28 -13.25
CA THR A 76 1.19 14.85 -12.86
C THR A 76 1.35 15.72 -11.62
N LEU A 77 0.38 16.60 -11.42
CA LEU A 77 0.14 17.35 -10.19
C LEU A 77 -1.08 16.79 -9.46
N LEU A 78 -1.19 17.06 -8.17
CA LEU A 78 -2.36 16.72 -7.35
C LEU A 78 -3.29 17.94 -7.23
N ARG A 79 -4.60 17.70 -7.40
CA ARG A 79 -5.66 18.71 -7.19
C ARG A 79 -6.70 18.17 -6.21
N ALA A 80 -7.18 19.00 -5.30
CA ALA A 80 -8.27 18.68 -4.41
C ALA A 80 -9.64 18.90 -5.08
N ASP A 81 -10.62 18.03 -4.83
CA ASP A 81 -12.05 18.33 -5.07
C ASP A 81 -12.52 19.24 -3.93
N GLU A 82 -12.25 20.55 -4.06
CA GLU A 82 -12.50 21.53 -2.98
C GLU A 82 -13.96 21.54 -2.54
N ALA A 83 -14.89 21.39 -3.47
CA ALA A 83 -16.33 21.39 -3.17
C ALA A 83 -16.72 20.18 -2.32
N HIS A 84 -16.23 19.00 -2.64
CA HIS A 84 -16.48 17.79 -1.88
C HIS A 84 -15.75 17.81 -0.52
N ASN A 85 -14.49 18.24 -0.52
CA ASN A 85 -13.64 18.24 0.67
C ASN A 85 -14.09 19.30 1.70
N ALA A 86 -14.75 20.38 1.28
CA ALA A 86 -15.28 21.42 2.18
C ALA A 86 -16.60 21.02 2.87
N LEU A 87 -17.23 19.92 2.47
CA LEU A 87 -18.44 19.45 3.18
C LEU A 87 -18.10 19.09 4.63
N PRO A 88 -18.97 19.44 5.60
CA PRO A 88 -18.68 19.22 7.03
C PRO A 88 -18.30 17.79 7.39
N GLU A 89 -18.88 16.81 6.72
CA GLU A 89 -18.60 15.38 6.90
C GLU A 89 -17.23 14.95 6.35
N ASN A 90 -16.63 15.72 5.44
CA ASN A 90 -15.40 15.38 4.75
C ASN A 90 -14.20 16.24 5.18
N ALA A 91 -14.46 17.47 5.66
CA ALA A 91 -13.41 18.47 5.91
C ALA A 91 -12.31 18.02 6.89
N HIS A 92 -12.64 17.13 7.82
CA HIS A 92 -11.70 16.57 8.81
C HIS A 92 -11.50 15.07 8.66
N SER A 93 -12.02 14.47 7.57
CA SER A 93 -11.87 13.05 7.33
C SER A 93 -10.41 12.70 7.03
N GLN A 94 -9.97 11.58 7.59
CA GLN A 94 -8.64 11.01 7.35
C GLN A 94 -8.66 9.93 6.26
N ASN A 95 -9.82 9.69 5.64
CA ASN A 95 -9.98 8.75 4.53
C ASN A 95 -9.79 9.46 3.20
N LEU A 96 -9.21 8.77 2.23
CA LEU A 96 -8.87 9.32 0.93
C LEU A 96 -9.44 8.47 -0.22
N LEU A 97 -9.97 9.16 -1.23
CA LEU A 97 -10.30 8.60 -2.54
C LEU A 97 -9.54 9.41 -3.61
N LEU A 98 -8.56 8.79 -4.26
CA LEU A 98 -7.72 9.42 -5.27
C LEU A 98 -8.14 8.98 -6.68
N LYS A 99 -8.33 9.96 -7.56
CA LYS A 99 -8.70 9.77 -8.95
C LYS A 99 -7.47 9.91 -9.84
N GLY A 100 -7.09 8.85 -10.52
CA GLY A 100 -5.93 8.88 -11.41
C GLY A 100 -5.37 7.49 -11.72
N ASP A 101 -4.31 7.46 -12.54
CA ASP A 101 -3.51 6.25 -12.71
C ASP A 101 -2.84 5.90 -11.38
N ASN A 102 -2.92 4.63 -11.01
CA ASN A 102 -2.44 4.21 -9.70
C ASN A 102 -0.90 4.27 -9.56
N LEU A 103 -0.14 4.14 -10.65
CA LEU A 103 1.32 4.30 -10.59
C LEU A 103 1.69 5.76 -10.27
N GLU A 104 1.07 6.73 -10.95
CA GLU A 104 1.30 8.16 -10.68
C GLU A 104 0.88 8.53 -9.25
N VAL A 105 -0.31 8.07 -8.82
CA VAL A 105 -0.79 8.31 -7.45
C VAL A 105 0.16 7.70 -6.41
N LEU A 106 0.60 6.45 -6.60
CA LEU A 106 1.55 5.80 -5.68
C LEU A 106 2.86 6.58 -5.56
N LYS A 107 3.39 7.10 -6.68
CA LYS A 107 4.59 7.96 -6.67
C LYS A 107 4.37 9.23 -5.83
N HIS A 108 3.22 9.89 -5.98
CA HIS A 108 2.88 11.05 -5.14
C HIS A 108 2.79 10.71 -3.65
N LEU A 109 2.29 9.51 -3.31
CA LEU A 109 2.14 9.08 -1.92
C LEU A 109 3.46 8.65 -1.27
N THR A 110 4.51 8.36 -2.04
CA THR A 110 5.73 7.69 -1.56
C THR A 110 6.33 8.38 -0.33
N ASN A 111 6.56 9.67 -0.38
CA ASN A 111 7.23 10.38 0.72
C ASN A 111 6.30 10.63 1.91
N ALA A 112 5.05 11.05 1.64
CA ALA A 112 4.09 11.39 2.69
C ALA A 112 3.58 10.17 3.46
N TYR A 113 3.56 8.99 2.83
CA TYR A 113 3.03 7.75 3.40
C TYR A 113 4.07 6.63 3.48
N TYR A 114 5.36 6.95 3.40
CA TYR A 114 6.46 6.00 3.59
C TYR A 114 6.32 5.28 4.93
N GLU A 115 6.28 3.93 4.89
CA GLU A 115 6.13 3.07 6.07
C GLU A 115 4.94 3.41 7.00
N LYS A 116 3.83 3.91 6.43
CA LYS A 116 2.61 4.26 7.21
C LYS A 116 1.44 3.31 6.99
N VAL A 117 1.43 2.55 5.91
CA VAL A 117 0.33 1.64 5.57
C VAL A 117 0.51 0.31 6.28
N LYS A 118 -0.50 -0.14 7.03
CA LYS A 118 -0.46 -1.44 7.72
C LYS A 118 -0.88 -2.58 6.80
N MET A 119 -1.88 -2.36 5.97
CA MET A 119 -2.40 -3.38 5.07
C MET A 119 -2.61 -2.80 3.68
N ILE A 120 -2.16 -3.53 2.68
CA ILE A 120 -2.54 -3.31 1.28
C ILE A 120 -3.42 -4.47 0.85
N TYR A 121 -4.56 -4.16 0.21
CA TYR A 121 -5.35 -5.11 -0.55
C TYR A 121 -5.47 -4.60 -1.97
N ILE A 122 -5.27 -5.47 -2.97
CA ILE A 122 -5.50 -5.15 -4.36
C ILE A 122 -6.15 -6.31 -5.13
N ASP A 123 -6.97 -5.91 -6.11
CA ASP A 123 -7.64 -6.79 -7.06
C ASP A 123 -7.28 -6.32 -8.48
N PRO A 124 -6.04 -6.59 -8.97
CA PRO A 124 -5.58 -6.13 -10.27
C PRO A 124 -6.31 -6.85 -11.41
N PRO A 125 -6.21 -6.39 -12.66
CA PRO A 125 -6.71 -7.16 -13.80
C PRO A 125 -6.03 -8.53 -13.86
N TYR A 126 -6.82 -9.58 -14.14
CA TYR A 126 -6.36 -10.98 -14.12
C TYR A 126 -5.76 -11.45 -15.44
N ASN A 127 -5.73 -10.59 -16.45
CA ASN A 127 -5.24 -10.90 -17.80
C ASN A 127 -5.97 -12.08 -18.47
N THR A 128 -7.28 -12.18 -18.24
CA THR A 128 -8.13 -13.25 -18.79
C THR A 128 -8.39 -13.11 -20.28
N GLY A 129 -7.99 -12.01 -20.91
CA GLY A 129 -8.35 -11.63 -22.26
C GLY A 129 -9.79 -11.09 -22.40
N SER A 130 -10.64 -11.30 -21.41
CA SER A 130 -12.00 -10.79 -21.32
C SER A 130 -12.18 -9.65 -20.31
N ASP A 131 -11.20 -9.41 -19.45
CA ASP A 131 -11.18 -8.34 -18.45
C ASP A 131 -10.82 -6.96 -19.02
N GLY A 132 -10.53 -6.90 -20.32
CA GLY A 132 -10.17 -5.66 -21.00
C GLY A 132 -8.75 -5.18 -20.73
N PHE A 133 -7.94 -5.96 -20.00
CA PHE A 133 -6.55 -5.60 -19.76
C PHE A 133 -5.79 -5.53 -21.07
N VAL A 134 -5.24 -4.36 -21.33
CA VAL A 134 -4.27 -4.09 -22.40
C VAL A 134 -3.23 -3.17 -21.83
N TYR A 135 -1.98 -3.62 -21.83
CA TYR A 135 -0.89 -2.75 -21.42
C TYR A 135 -0.77 -1.57 -22.38
N GLN A 136 -0.93 -0.38 -21.86
CA GLN A 136 -0.73 0.87 -22.57
C GLN A 136 0.15 1.75 -21.72
N ASP A 137 1.21 2.29 -22.33
CA ASP A 137 2.12 3.20 -21.70
C ASP A 137 2.11 4.54 -22.46
N ASP A 138 1.86 5.60 -21.72
CA ASP A 138 1.81 6.96 -22.26
C ASP A 138 3.20 7.65 -22.26
N ARG A 139 4.24 6.99 -21.72
CA ARG A 139 5.60 7.52 -21.70
C ARG A 139 6.21 7.55 -23.11
N LYS A 140 6.71 8.69 -23.51
CA LYS A 140 7.28 8.93 -24.86
C LYS A 140 8.81 8.95 -24.78
N PHE A 141 9.44 7.80 -24.58
CA PHE A 141 10.88 7.69 -24.70
C PHE A 141 11.29 7.47 -26.16
N THR A 142 12.38 8.11 -26.57
CA THR A 142 13.09 7.71 -27.79
C THR A 142 13.96 6.48 -27.53
N VAL A 143 14.33 5.75 -28.58
CA VAL A 143 15.19 4.56 -28.46
C VAL A 143 16.51 4.87 -27.73
N PRO A 144 17.26 5.92 -28.09
CA PRO A 144 18.49 6.27 -27.38
C PRO A 144 18.29 6.66 -25.93
N GLN A 145 17.21 7.42 -25.63
CA GLN A 145 16.87 7.79 -24.24
C GLN A 145 16.59 6.55 -23.39
N LEU A 146 15.75 5.63 -23.90
CA LEU A 146 15.43 4.41 -23.16
C LEU A 146 16.68 3.52 -22.99
N ALA A 147 17.49 3.39 -24.03
CA ALA A 147 18.73 2.62 -23.97
C ALA A 147 19.67 3.14 -22.87
N GLN A 148 19.84 4.46 -22.79
CA GLN A 148 20.68 5.10 -21.78
C GLN A 148 20.10 4.98 -20.37
N LEU A 149 18.81 5.29 -20.19
CA LEU A 149 18.15 5.30 -18.87
C LEU A 149 17.99 3.88 -18.29
N ALA A 150 17.65 2.92 -19.13
CA ALA A 150 17.45 1.53 -18.71
C ALA A 150 18.75 0.69 -18.71
N GLY A 151 19.86 1.25 -19.19
CA GLY A 151 21.13 0.53 -19.27
C GLY A 151 21.11 -0.67 -20.22
N VAL A 152 20.38 -0.58 -21.34
CA VAL A 152 20.22 -1.64 -22.34
C VAL A 152 20.73 -1.21 -23.71
N SER A 153 20.95 -2.16 -24.63
CA SER A 153 21.30 -1.81 -26.02
C SER A 153 20.10 -1.15 -26.73
N GLU A 154 20.39 -0.35 -27.76
CA GLU A 154 19.35 0.29 -28.58
C GLU A 154 18.40 -0.74 -29.24
N GLU A 155 18.92 -1.91 -29.62
CA GLU A 155 18.12 -3.01 -30.16
C GLU A 155 17.09 -3.51 -29.12
N VAL A 156 17.52 -3.68 -27.87
CA VAL A 156 16.64 -4.07 -26.76
C VAL A 156 15.65 -2.96 -26.44
N ALA A 157 16.09 -1.69 -26.42
CA ALA A 157 15.21 -0.54 -26.21
C ALA A 157 14.13 -0.44 -27.30
N GLN A 158 14.50 -0.63 -28.58
CA GLN A 158 13.55 -0.66 -29.70
C GLN A 158 12.53 -1.79 -29.55
N ARG A 159 12.95 -2.97 -29.11
CA ARG A 159 12.03 -4.11 -28.86
C ARG A 159 11.07 -3.82 -27.70
N ILE A 160 11.56 -3.20 -26.62
CA ILE A 160 10.73 -2.79 -25.49
C ILE A 160 9.68 -1.76 -25.93
N LEU A 161 10.08 -0.70 -26.64
CA LEU A 161 9.15 0.31 -27.13
C LEU A 161 8.11 -0.26 -28.10
N SER A 162 8.53 -1.13 -29.02
CA SER A 162 7.61 -1.83 -29.92
C SER A 162 6.62 -2.71 -29.14
N PHE A 163 7.08 -3.35 -28.08
CA PHE A 163 6.27 -4.19 -27.20
C PHE A 163 5.26 -3.34 -26.39
N THR A 164 5.69 -2.24 -25.77
CA THR A 164 4.81 -1.36 -24.97
C THR A 164 3.74 -0.67 -25.83
N GLN A 165 4.06 -0.38 -27.10
CA GLN A 165 3.13 0.24 -28.05
C GLN A 165 2.17 -0.77 -28.70
N SER A 166 2.45 -2.07 -28.61
CA SER A 166 1.67 -3.13 -29.27
C SER A 166 0.31 -3.44 -28.62
N LYS A 167 -0.04 -2.77 -27.50
CA LYS A 167 -1.22 -3.07 -26.69
C LYS A 167 -1.31 -4.56 -26.31
N SER A 168 -0.17 -5.10 -25.86
CA SER A 168 -0.04 -6.51 -25.51
C SER A 168 -0.76 -6.83 -24.20
N ASN A 169 -1.38 -8.01 -24.17
CA ASN A 169 -1.93 -8.65 -22.97
C ASN A 169 -1.15 -9.90 -22.57
N SER A 170 0.13 -10.01 -22.96
CA SER A 170 1.00 -11.12 -22.56
C SER A 170 1.37 -11.07 -21.08
N HIS A 171 1.84 -12.20 -20.53
CA HIS A 171 2.41 -12.24 -19.18
C HIS A 171 3.52 -11.19 -18.97
N SER A 172 4.38 -10.96 -19.98
CA SER A 172 5.40 -9.92 -19.93
C SER A 172 4.81 -8.51 -19.81
N ALA A 173 3.70 -8.23 -20.51
CA ALA A 173 2.99 -6.96 -20.41
C ALA A 173 2.40 -6.77 -19.01
N TRP A 174 1.77 -7.81 -18.49
CA TRP A 174 1.19 -7.82 -17.17
C TRP A 174 2.26 -7.63 -16.06
N LEU A 175 3.38 -8.34 -16.16
CA LEU A 175 4.52 -8.17 -15.24
C LEU A 175 5.10 -6.76 -15.30
N THR A 176 5.24 -6.18 -16.51
CA THR A 176 5.72 -4.81 -16.70
C THR A 176 4.77 -3.77 -16.09
N PHE A 177 3.48 -4.03 -16.15
CA PHE A 177 2.45 -3.20 -15.52
C PHE A 177 2.46 -3.32 -13.99
N MET A 178 2.59 -4.52 -13.43
CA MET A 178 2.47 -4.77 -12.00
C MET A 178 3.75 -4.42 -11.21
N TYR A 179 4.94 -4.66 -11.78
CA TYR A 179 6.21 -4.48 -11.07
C TYR A 179 6.37 -3.10 -10.43
N PRO A 180 6.26 -1.97 -11.16
CA PRO A 180 6.49 -0.65 -10.57
C PRO A 180 5.49 -0.32 -9.46
N ARG A 181 4.25 -0.78 -9.59
CA ARG A 181 3.18 -0.60 -8.61
C ARG A 181 3.47 -1.34 -7.30
N LEU A 182 3.86 -2.60 -7.40
CA LEU A 182 4.23 -3.43 -6.24
C LEU A 182 5.52 -2.93 -5.58
N TYR A 183 6.49 -2.48 -6.38
CA TYR A 183 7.76 -1.93 -5.89
C TYR A 183 7.53 -0.70 -5.00
N ILE A 184 6.70 0.24 -5.44
CA ILE A 184 6.36 1.42 -4.64
C ILE A 184 5.46 1.04 -3.46
N ALA A 185 4.47 0.17 -3.67
CA ALA A 185 3.56 -0.28 -2.62
C ALA A 185 4.31 -0.89 -1.42
N ARG A 186 5.39 -1.65 -1.68
CA ARG A 186 6.25 -2.19 -0.62
C ARG A 186 6.86 -1.09 0.26
N GLN A 187 7.22 0.05 -0.31
CA GLN A 187 7.81 1.18 0.43
C GLN A 187 6.79 1.87 1.36
N LEU A 188 5.51 1.83 0.99
CA LEU A 188 4.44 2.41 1.79
C LEU A 188 4.08 1.55 3.01
N LEU A 189 4.36 0.24 2.97
CA LEU A 189 4.07 -0.67 4.07
C LEU A 189 4.96 -0.42 5.28
N LYS A 190 4.34 -0.43 6.48
CA LYS A 190 5.03 -0.51 7.76
C LYS A 190 5.91 -1.77 7.82
N ASP A 191 6.91 -1.80 8.69
CA ASP A 191 7.75 -2.98 8.90
C ASP A 191 6.93 -4.23 9.31
N ASP A 192 5.86 -4.06 10.06
CA ASP A 192 4.88 -5.08 10.42
C ASP A 192 3.69 -5.19 9.43
N GLY A 193 3.81 -4.60 8.24
CA GLY A 193 2.76 -4.52 7.24
C GLY A 193 2.56 -5.80 6.43
N VAL A 194 1.36 -5.92 5.84
CA VAL A 194 0.94 -7.06 5.03
C VAL A 194 0.27 -6.61 3.74
N ILE A 195 0.49 -7.36 2.66
CA ILE A 195 -0.22 -7.19 1.39
C ILE A 195 -0.97 -8.46 1.02
N PHE A 196 -2.22 -8.28 0.56
CA PHE A 196 -3.06 -9.32 -0.03
C PHE A 196 -3.35 -8.95 -1.48
N VAL A 197 -3.07 -9.87 -2.40
CA VAL A 197 -3.31 -9.67 -3.84
C VAL A 197 -4.20 -10.77 -4.36
N SER A 198 -5.41 -10.40 -4.79
CA SER A 198 -6.33 -11.33 -5.46
C SER A 198 -5.88 -11.60 -6.88
N ILE A 199 -6.00 -12.85 -7.33
CA ILE A 199 -5.63 -13.29 -8.67
C ILE A 199 -6.31 -14.64 -9.00
N ASP A 200 -6.41 -14.98 -10.29
CA ASP A 200 -6.86 -16.28 -10.75
C ASP A 200 -5.72 -17.13 -11.36
N ASP A 201 -6.08 -18.24 -11.99
CA ASP A 201 -5.14 -19.19 -12.60
C ASP A 201 -4.30 -18.58 -13.74
N ASN A 202 -4.74 -17.47 -14.36
CA ASN A 202 -4.03 -16.91 -15.50
C ASN A 202 -2.66 -16.34 -15.12
N GLU A 203 -2.58 -15.65 -13.96
CA GLU A 203 -1.37 -14.94 -13.56
C GLU A 203 -0.85 -15.30 -12.15
N VAL A 204 -1.45 -16.28 -11.45
CA VAL A 204 -1.01 -16.63 -10.09
C VAL A 204 0.45 -17.04 -10.01
N ALA A 205 0.95 -17.79 -11.01
CA ALA A 205 2.34 -18.23 -11.05
C ALA A 205 3.29 -17.05 -11.28
N GLN A 206 2.97 -16.19 -12.22
CA GLN A 206 3.74 -14.99 -12.55
C GLN A 206 3.74 -14.00 -11.38
N LEU A 207 2.57 -13.80 -10.76
CA LEU A 207 2.44 -12.94 -9.59
C LEU A 207 3.27 -13.47 -8.41
N ARG A 208 3.26 -14.78 -8.15
CA ARG A 208 4.07 -15.37 -7.08
C ARG A 208 5.54 -15.05 -7.27
N LEU A 209 6.09 -15.28 -8.46
CA LEU A 209 7.49 -15.01 -8.77
C LEU A 209 7.83 -13.51 -8.73
N LEU A 210 6.89 -12.67 -9.17
CA LEU A 210 7.03 -11.22 -9.09
C LEU A 210 7.06 -10.73 -7.64
N MET A 211 6.19 -11.28 -6.79
CA MET A 211 6.14 -10.94 -5.37
C MET A 211 7.40 -11.42 -4.63
N ASP A 212 7.92 -12.60 -4.96
CA ASP A 212 9.20 -13.10 -4.42
C ASP A 212 10.35 -12.14 -4.78
N GLU A 213 10.38 -11.59 -6.01
CA GLU A 213 11.39 -10.61 -6.41
C GLU A 213 11.23 -9.26 -5.69
N VAL A 214 10.00 -8.78 -5.54
CA VAL A 214 9.73 -7.45 -4.97
C VAL A 214 9.79 -7.47 -3.44
N PHE A 215 9.16 -8.45 -2.80
CA PHE A 215 9.04 -8.52 -1.33
C PHE A 215 10.11 -9.38 -0.68
N GLY A 216 10.73 -10.30 -1.43
CA GLY A 216 11.62 -11.35 -0.95
C GLY A 216 10.85 -12.64 -0.70
N GLU A 217 11.42 -13.78 -1.12
CA GLU A 217 10.83 -15.12 -0.95
C GLU A 217 10.54 -15.44 0.52
N ASP A 218 11.45 -15.05 1.42
CA ASP A 218 11.33 -15.28 2.85
C ASP A 218 10.14 -14.54 3.48
N ASN A 219 9.61 -13.52 2.83
CA ASN A 219 8.45 -12.75 3.29
C ASN A 219 7.11 -13.29 2.79
N PHE A 220 7.11 -14.45 2.12
CA PHE A 220 5.88 -15.14 1.75
C PHE A 220 5.15 -15.67 2.99
N VAL A 221 3.89 -15.27 3.16
CA VAL A 221 3.07 -15.71 4.30
C VAL A 221 2.20 -16.90 3.92
N SER A 222 1.39 -16.76 2.88
CA SER A 222 0.46 -17.81 2.45
C SER A 222 -0.16 -17.51 1.08
N GLN A 223 -0.60 -18.57 0.41
CA GLN A 223 -1.53 -18.51 -0.72
C GLN A 223 -2.89 -18.97 -0.23
N LEU A 224 -3.83 -18.03 -0.08
CA LEU A 224 -5.20 -18.34 0.33
C LEU A 224 -6.00 -18.77 -0.89
N ILE A 225 -6.85 -19.78 -0.73
CA ILE A 225 -7.77 -20.28 -1.75
C ILE A 225 -9.18 -19.84 -1.38
N TRP A 226 -9.71 -18.89 -2.12
CA TRP A 226 -11.07 -18.40 -1.90
C TRP A 226 -12.05 -19.06 -2.87
N LYS A 227 -13.03 -19.77 -2.33
CA LYS A 227 -14.11 -20.32 -3.14
C LYS A 227 -15.01 -19.19 -3.63
N SER A 228 -14.81 -18.74 -4.86
CA SER A 228 -15.50 -17.59 -5.44
C SER A 228 -16.87 -17.94 -6.05
N LYS A 229 -17.12 -19.20 -6.45
CA LYS A 229 -18.36 -19.67 -7.05
C LYS A 229 -19.09 -20.67 -6.16
N SER A 230 -20.43 -20.69 -6.23
CA SER A 230 -21.27 -21.57 -5.39
C SER A 230 -21.44 -22.98 -5.96
N GLY A 231 -21.15 -23.19 -7.23
CA GLY A 231 -21.24 -24.48 -7.92
C GLY A 231 -20.56 -24.42 -9.27
N GLY A 232 -20.01 -25.54 -9.71
CA GLY A 232 -19.35 -25.67 -11.00
C GLY A 232 -20.33 -25.44 -12.14
N ALA A 233 -19.96 -24.60 -13.10
CA ALA A 233 -20.67 -24.51 -14.34
C ALA A 233 -20.35 -25.76 -15.19
N ASN A 234 -21.37 -26.47 -15.65
CA ASN A 234 -21.20 -27.65 -16.51
C ASN A 234 -20.76 -27.29 -17.94
N ASP A 235 -20.35 -26.04 -18.17
CA ASP A 235 -19.85 -25.51 -19.43
C ASP A 235 -18.31 -25.63 -19.57
N SER A 236 -17.62 -26.04 -18.52
CA SER A 236 -16.19 -26.29 -18.58
C SER A 236 -15.87 -27.61 -19.27
N ARG A 237 -14.95 -27.58 -20.26
CA ARG A 237 -14.56 -28.77 -21.02
C ARG A 237 -13.84 -29.83 -20.16
N PHE A 238 -13.10 -29.42 -19.12
CA PHE A 238 -12.28 -30.30 -18.30
C PHE A 238 -12.67 -30.19 -16.81
N PHE A 239 -12.22 -29.15 -16.12
CA PHE A 239 -12.52 -28.93 -14.72
C PHE A 239 -13.25 -27.61 -14.53
N ALA A 240 -14.27 -27.61 -13.67
CA ALA A 240 -14.93 -26.38 -13.27
C ALA A 240 -14.07 -25.62 -12.27
N ASN A 241 -13.80 -24.36 -12.55
CA ASN A 241 -12.98 -23.51 -11.70
C ASN A 241 -13.87 -22.74 -10.72
N ASP A 242 -13.85 -23.14 -9.44
CA ASP A 242 -14.72 -22.64 -8.39
C ASP A 242 -14.03 -21.62 -7.48
N HIS A 243 -12.73 -21.35 -7.67
CA HIS A 243 -11.93 -20.58 -6.74
C HIS A 243 -11.05 -19.55 -7.44
N GLU A 244 -10.57 -18.63 -6.64
CA GLU A 244 -9.52 -17.66 -6.94
C GLU A 244 -8.47 -17.75 -5.84
N TYR A 245 -7.33 -17.12 -6.06
CA TYR A 245 -6.24 -17.08 -5.10
C TYR A 245 -6.11 -15.69 -4.48
N ILE A 246 -5.58 -15.64 -3.25
CA ILE A 246 -5.13 -14.40 -2.63
C ILE A 246 -3.72 -14.66 -2.13
N LEU A 247 -2.72 -14.05 -2.77
CA LEU A 247 -1.35 -14.12 -2.31
C LEU A 247 -1.14 -13.15 -1.15
N CYS A 248 -0.51 -13.64 -0.08
CA CYS A 248 -0.23 -12.88 1.12
C CYS A 248 1.28 -12.81 1.36
N TYR A 249 1.82 -11.58 1.44
CA TYR A 249 3.22 -11.29 1.76
C TYR A 249 3.32 -10.30 2.90
N ALA A 250 4.36 -10.48 3.73
CA ALA A 250 4.76 -9.50 4.72
C ALA A 250 5.72 -8.47 4.12
N ARG A 251 5.79 -7.28 4.71
CA ARG A 251 6.93 -6.38 4.51
C ARG A 251 8.19 -6.98 5.15
N ASN A 252 8.02 -7.53 6.36
CA ASN A 252 9.03 -8.25 7.13
C ASN A 252 8.32 -9.35 7.92
N ILE A 253 8.59 -10.62 7.61
CA ILE A 253 7.90 -11.78 8.19
C ILE A 253 8.13 -11.88 9.71
N ASP A 254 9.31 -11.49 10.20
CA ASP A 254 9.67 -11.56 11.62
C ASP A 254 8.91 -10.53 12.47
N ARG A 255 8.34 -9.51 11.84
CA ARG A 255 7.56 -8.45 12.49
C ARG A 255 6.05 -8.60 12.30
N LEU A 256 5.64 -9.38 11.30
CA LEU A 256 4.22 -9.54 11.00
C LEU A 256 3.46 -10.21 12.14
N VAL A 257 2.34 -9.61 12.51
CA VAL A 257 1.34 -10.23 13.39
C VAL A 257 0.03 -10.36 12.63
N VAL A 258 -0.40 -11.60 12.41
CA VAL A 258 -1.73 -11.90 11.86
C VAL A 258 -2.68 -12.15 13.03
N ASN A 259 -3.79 -11.42 13.08
CA ASN A 259 -4.78 -11.57 14.14
C ASN A 259 -5.52 -12.91 14.03
N ILE A 260 -6.00 -13.40 15.16
CA ILE A 260 -6.84 -14.60 15.21
C ILE A 260 -8.18 -14.36 14.52
N ASP A 261 -8.67 -15.37 13.84
CA ASP A 261 -10.01 -15.41 13.28
C ASP A 261 -11.03 -15.70 14.40
N LYS A 262 -11.66 -14.66 14.91
CA LYS A 262 -12.66 -14.75 16.02
C LYS A 262 -13.92 -15.51 15.62
N ASN A 263 -14.22 -15.59 14.33
CA ASN A 263 -15.42 -16.24 13.80
C ASN A 263 -15.13 -17.64 13.24
N ALA A 264 -13.93 -18.18 13.47
CA ALA A 264 -13.59 -19.52 13.01
C ALA A 264 -14.45 -20.57 13.71
N THR A 265 -15.03 -21.46 12.93
CA THR A 265 -15.74 -22.62 13.47
C THR A 265 -14.72 -23.59 14.08
N VAL A 266 -14.74 -23.75 15.38
CA VAL A 266 -13.89 -24.71 16.09
C VAL A 266 -14.60 -26.05 16.11
N SER A 267 -14.02 -27.05 15.48
CA SER A 267 -14.57 -28.43 15.42
C SER A 267 -14.53 -29.16 16.76
N THR A 268 -13.81 -28.62 17.75
CA THR A 268 -13.63 -29.23 19.06
C THR A 268 -14.82 -28.91 19.98
N SER A 269 -15.50 -29.92 20.47
CA SER A 269 -16.56 -29.75 21.48
C SER A 269 -15.94 -29.49 22.85
N TYR A 270 -16.05 -28.29 23.38
CA TYR A 270 -15.59 -27.93 24.73
C TYR A 270 -16.72 -28.16 25.72
N ASN A 271 -16.87 -29.44 26.13
CA ASN A 271 -17.99 -29.90 26.98
C ASN A 271 -17.66 -29.92 28.47
N LEU A 272 -16.42 -29.65 28.85
CA LEU A 272 -15.96 -29.62 30.23
C LEU A 272 -15.65 -28.17 30.63
N GLU A 273 -15.83 -27.88 31.92
CA GLU A 273 -15.60 -26.52 32.43
C GLU A 273 -14.92 -26.57 33.80
N ASP A 274 -14.00 -25.69 34.06
CA ASP A 274 -13.41 -25.43 35.37
C ASP A 274 -13.23 -23.91 35.60
N LYS A 275 -12.51 -23.55 36.69
CA LYS A 275 -12.31 -22.11 37.06
C LYS A 275 -11.59 -21.29 35.99
N LYS A 276 -10.88 -21.91 35.03
CA LYS A 276 -10.18 -21.24 33.92
C LYS A 276 -11.08 -21.10 32.68
N GLY A 277 -12.21 -21.80 32.60
CA GLY A 277 -13.16 -21.76 31.49
C GLY A 277 -13.48 -23.14 30.90
N LYS A 278 -14.17 -23.15 29.75
CA LYS A 278 -14.51 -24.38 29.04
C LYS A 278 -13.30 -25.01 28.39
N TYR A 279 -13.21 -26.33 28.44
CA TYR A 279 -12.09 -27.10 27.84
C TYR A 279 -12.55 -28.43 27.27
N ALA A 280 -11.72 -28.95 26.36
CA ALA A 280 -11.79 -30.32 25.88
C ALA A 280 -10.55 -31.10 26.35
N LEU A 281 -10.69 -32.42 26.45
CA LEU A 281 -9.57 -33.31 26.74
C LEU A 281 -8.86 -33.67 25.43
N ASP A 282 -7.56 -33.45 25.38
CA ASP A 282 -6.70 -33.83 24.25
C ASP A 282 -5.66 -34.83 24.75
N ARG A 283 -5.57 -36.02 24.12
CA ARG A 283 -4.64 -37.07 24.53
C ARG A 283 -3.20 -36.57 24.50
N LEU A 284 -2.46 -36.83 25.55
CA LEU A 284 -1.06 -36.48 25.67
C LEU A 284 -0.18 -37.35 24.77
N ASP A 285 -0.53 -38.60 24.54
CA ASP A 285 0.16 -39.50 23.63
C ASP A 285 -0.28 -39.32 22.18
N LYS A 286 0.66 -39.39 21.24
CA LYS A 286 0.40 -39.27 19.79
C LYS A 286 1.21 -40.32 19.02
N GLN A 287 0.56 -40.94 18.04
CA GLN A 287 1.19 -41.84 17.06
C GLN A 287 1.62 -41.10 15.78
N SER A 288 1.12 -39.90 15.57
CA SER A 288 1.46 -39.04 14.42
C SER A 288 2.80 -38.30 14.58
N ILE A 289 3.37 -38.30 15.77
CA ILE A 289 4.69 -37.75 16.05
C ILE A 289 5.72 -38.85 15.91
N ARG A 290 6.88 -38.55 15.29
CA ARG A 290 7.97 -39.51 15.17
C ARG A 290 8.34 -40.05 16.56
N TYR A 291 8.39 -41.39 16.71
CA TYR A 291 8.75 -42.04 17.96
C TYR A 291 10.10 -41.53 18.50
N SER A 292 10.13 -41.23 19.79
CA SER A 292 11.33 -40.81 20.50
C SER A 292 11.37 -41.55 21.84
N LYS A 293 12.46 -42.24 22.10
CA LYS A 293 12.68 -42.97 23.35
C LYS A 293 12.70 -42.06 24.58
N SER A 294 13.11 -40.82 24.44
CA SER A 294 13.10 -39.81 25.52
C SER A 294 11.70 -39.36 25.92
N LEU A 295 10.72 -39.54 25.02
CA LEU A 295 9.31 -39.16 25.20
C LEU A 295 8.42 -40.39 25.46
N ASP A 296 9.02 -41.56 25.63
CA ASP A 296 8.36 -42.84 25.99
C ASP A 296 8.78 -43.22 27.42
N TYR A 297 8.02 -42.71 28.40
CA TYR A 297 8.34 -42.85 29.81
C TYR A 297 7.06 -42.96 30.66
N GLU A 298 7.21 -43.43 31.89
CA GLU A 298 6.14 -43.57 32.85
C GLU A 298 5.68 -42.22 33.40
N ILE A 299 4.36 -41.97 33.40
CA ILE A 299 3.71 -40.88 34.14
C ILE A 299 2.82 -41.52 35.21
N LYS A 300 2.89 -41.02 36.45
CA LYS A 300 2.06 -41.53 37.56
C LYS A 300 1.00 -40.50 37.92
N ASP A 301 -0.21 -40.97 38.22
CA ASP A 301 -1.23 -40.15 38.84
C ASP A 301 -0.98 -39.95 40.37
N LYS A 302 -1.85 -39.18 41.02
CA LYS A 302 -1.73 -38.92 42.47
C LYS A 302 -2.00 -40.15 43.35
N GLU A 303 -2.60 -41.20 42.79
CA GLU A 303 -2.93 -42.45 43.45
C GLU A 303 -1.84 -43.50 43.22
N GLY A 304 -0.81 -43.18 42.42
CA GLY A 304 0.34 -44.05 42.14
C GLY A 304 0.14 -44.97 40.93
N ASN A 305 -0.96 -44.83 40.17
CA ASN A 305 -1.17 -45.60 38.95
C ASN A 305 -0.24 -45.13 37.83
N SER A 306 0.31 -46.08 37.09
CA SER A 306 1.29 -45.84 36.02
C SER A 306 0.65 -45.80 34.67
N TYR A 307 1.02 -44.78 33.85
CA TYR A 307 0.55 -44.55 32.49
C TYR A 307 1.72 -44.49 31.52
N PHE A 308 1.56 -45.12 30.36
CA PHE A 308 2.54 -45.13 29.26
C PHE A 308 1.88 -44.68 27.96
N PRO A 309 2.66 -44.20 26.93
CA PRO A 309 2.10 -43.97 25.60
C PRO A 309 1.45 -45.24 25.05
N ASN A 310 0.30 -45.10 24.38
CA ASN A 310 -0.44 -46.25 23.88
C ASN A 310 0.12 -46.74 22.53
N HIS A 311 1.03 -47.71 22.58
CA HIS A 311 1.58 -48.37 21.40
C HIS A 311 0.58 -49.35 20.78
N LYS A 312 0.45 -49.36 19.47
CA LYS A 312 -0.38 -50.35 18.75
C LYS A 312 0.16 -51.77 18.87
N ASN A 313 1.50 -51.88 18.86
CA ASN A 313 2.22 -53.13 19.07
C ASN A 313 3.25 -52.90 20.18
N PRO A 314 3.15 -53.62 21.32
CA PRO A 314 4.11 -53.48 22.41
C PRO A 314 5.56 -53.79 22.02
N ASN A 315 5.76 -54.62 20.98
CA ASN A 315 7.09 -54.98 20.47
C ASN A 315 7.67 -53.98 19.47
N GLU A 316 6.86 -53.06 19.00
CA GLU A 316 7.25 -52.01 18.04
C GLU A 316 6.72 -50.66 18.52
N PRO A 317 7.46 -49.96 19.39
CA PRO A 317 7.02 -48.69 19.95
C PRO A 317 6.74 -47.64 18.84
N ASN A 318 5.51 -47.12 18.81
CA ASN A 318 5.05 -46.18 17.79
C ASN A 318 4.24 -44.99 18.34
N ALA A 319 4.16 -44.88 19.66
CA ALA A 319 3.52 -43.77 20.34
C ALA A 319 4.51 -43.07 21.27
N THR A 320 4.31 -41.79 21.50
CA THR A 320 5.17 -40.97 22.35
C THR A 320 4.34 -39.87 23.01
N TRP A 321 4.76 -39.41 24.20
CA TRP A 321 4.17 -38.24 24.82
C TRP A 321 4.51 -36.98 23.99
N ARG A 322 3.64 -36.00 24.03
CA ARG A 322 3.90 -34.67 23.44
C ARG A 322 4.80 -33.79 24.31
N TRP A 323 4.88 -34.10 25.59
CA TRP A 323 5.64 -33.36 26.59
C TRP A 323 6.84 -34.17 27.08
N GLY A 324 7.94 -33.48 27.32
CA GLY A 324 9.08 -34.04 28.04
C GLY A 324 8.80 -34.17 29.55
N LYS A 325 9.67 -34.87 30.28
CA LYS A 325 9.50 -35.07 31.72
C LYS A 325 9.43 -33.77 32.50
N GLU A 326 10.31 -32.83 32.21
CA GLU A 326 10.35 -31.49 32.83
C GLU A 326 9.01 -30.75 32.63
N THR A 327 8.47 -30.74 31.40
CA THR A 327 7.19 -30.12 31.11
C THR A 327 6.03 -30.78 31.83
N VAL A 328 6.08 -32.12 32.00
CA VAL A 328 5.07 -32.85 32.78
C VAL A 328 5.16 -32.48 34.26
N GLU A 329 6.36 -32.35 34.84
CA GLU A 329 6.54 -31.91 36.22
C GLU A 329 6.02 -30.50 36.47
N GLU A 330 6.39 -29.55 35.60
CA GLU A 330 5.95 -28.15 35.68
C GLU A 330 4.43 -27.98 35.52
N ARG A 331 3.84 -28.76 34.62
CA ARG A 331 2.43 -28.63 34.22
C ARG A 331 1.56 -29.81 34.67
N TYR A 332 1.98 -30.56 35.68
CA TYR A 332 1.28 -31.75 36.16
C TYR A 332 -0.19 -31.48 36.49
N ASN A 333 -0.52 -30.32 37.04
CA ASN A 333 -1.89 -29.96 37.40
C ASN A 333 -2.81 -29.72 36.18
N GLU A 334 -2.29 -29.69 34.98
CA GLU A 334 -3.05 -29.60 33.73
C GLU A 334 -3.38 -31.00 33.17
N LEU A 335 -2.81 -32.07 33.74
CA LEU A 335 -3.08 -33.42 33.32
C LEU A 335 -4.39 -33.93 33.90
N VAL A 336 -5.10 -34.71 33.09
CA VAL A 336 -6.32 -35.43 33.46
C VAL A 336 -6.11 -36.91 33.13
N PHE A 337 -6.21 -37.73 34.14
CA PHE A 337 -6.09 -39.19 34.05
C PHE A 337 -7.49 -39.76 33.93
N LYS A 338 -7.80 -40.42 32.82
CA LYS A 338 -9.14 -40.96 32.56
C LYS A 338 -9.07 -42.17 31.62
N ASP A 339 -9.82 -43.21 31.92
CA ASP A 339 -10.01 -44.42 31.09
C ASP A 339 -8.68 -45.03 30.60
N GLY A 340 -7.64 -45.05 31.46
CA GLY A 340 -6.32 -45.61 31.15
C GLY A 340 -5.43 -44.71 30.29
N TYR A 341 -5.83 -43.46 30.03
CA TYR A 341 -5.08 -42.48 29.22
C TYR A 341 -4.77 -41.21 30.00
N VAL A 342 -3.74 -40.50 29.52
CA VAL A 342 -3.37 -39.18 30.01
C VAL A 342 -3.81 -38.12 29.00
N TYR A 343 -4.50 -37.13 29.48
CA TYR A 343 -5.01 -36.01 28.68
C TYR A 343 -4.46 -34.69 29.20
N THR A 344 -4.41 -33.70 28.32
CA THR A 344 -4.21 -32.29 28.66
C THR A 344 -5.53 -31.55 28.52
N LYS A 345 -5.72 -30.50 29.31
CA LYS A 345 -6.86 -29.57 29.15
C LYS A 345 -6.57 -28.60 28.02
N ASN A 346 -7.32 -28.71 26.93
CA ASN A 346 -7.30 -27.76 25.85
C ASN A 346 -8.45 -26.78 26.07
N TYR A 347 -8.12 -25.60 26.62
CA TYR A 347 -9.13 -24.55 26.89
C TYR A 347 -9.63 -23.90 25.61
N GLN A 348 -10.93 -23.58 25.62
CA GLN A 348 -11.56 -22.86 24.55
C GLN A 348 -10.89 -21.49 24.41
N LYS A 349 -10.31 -21.22 23.27
CA LYS A 349 -9.77 -19.91 22.90
C LYS A 349 -10.84 -19.15 22.11
N GLU A 350 -10.89 -17.84 22.25
CA GLU A 350 -11.67 -17.01 21.36
C GLU A 350 -11.00 -17.00 19.98
N GLY A 351 -11.60 -17.72 19.04
CA GLY A 351 -11.10 -17.82 17.66
C GLY A 351 -9.98 -18.84 17.46
N SER A 352 -9.45 -18.85 16.25
CA SER A 352 -8.34 -19.71 15.83
C SER A 352 -7.41 -19.01 14.86
N ILE A 353 -6.25 -19.59 14.57
CA ILE A 353 -5.38 -19.15 13.48
C ILE A 353 -6.19 -19.19 12.17
N PRO A 354 -6.17 -18.11 11.36
CA PRO A 354 -6.85 -18.07 10.08
C PRO A 354 -6.46 -19.24 9.17
N ARG A 355 -7.43 -19.77 8.44
CA ARG A 355 -7.21 -20.87 7.50
C ARG A 355 -6.89 -20.38 6.11
N SER A 356 -6.02 -21.08 5.38
CA SER A 356 -5.71 -20.78 3.98
C SER A 356 -6.85 -21.16 3.01
N LEU A 357 -7.79 -22.03 3.42
CA LEU A 357 -8.97 -22.41 2.65
C LEU A 357 -10.16 -21.58 3.09
N LEU A 358 -10.55 -20.59 2.26
CA LEU A 358 -11.68 -19.69 2.50
C LEU A 358 -12.93 -20.23 1.76
N ILE A 359 -13.41 -21.40 2.20
CA ILE A 359 -14.51 -22.12 1.53
C ILE A 359 -15.87 -21.92 2.19
N ASP A 360 -15.93 -21.36 3.42
CA ASP A 360 -17.18 -21.14 4.13
C ASP A 360 -17.98 -20.00 3.51
N GLU A 361 -19.32 -20.03 3.66
CA GLU A 361 -20.21 -18.96 3.18
C GLU A 361 -20.00 -17.62 3.91
N ARG A 362 -19.38 -17.63 5.07
CA ARG A 362 -19.05 -16.42 5.81
C ARG A 362 -18.05 -15.51 5.09
N PHE A 363 -17.28 -16.04 4.14
CA PHE A 363 -16.39 -15.25 3.27
C PHE A 363 -17.10 -14.66 2.05
N GLY A 364 -18.35 -15.06 1.80
CA GLY A 364 -19.10 -14.68 0.62
C GLY A 364 -18.57 -15.33 -0.67
N ARG A 365 -19.23 -15.03 -1.77
CA ARG A 365 -18.94 -15.48 -3.13
C ARG A 365 -19.01 -14.27 -4.06
N THR A 366 -18.62 -14.39 -5.31
CA THR A 366 -18.79 -13.34 -6.32
C THR A 366 -20.24 -12.88 -6.42
N ARG A 367 -21.19 -13.83 -6.31
CA ARG A 367 -22.63 -13.51 -6.25
C ARG A 367 -23.00 -12.66 -5.02
N THR A 368 -22.37 -12.92 -3.86
CA THR A 368 -22.58 -12.10 -2.65
C THR A 368 -22.13 -10.68 -2.88
N GLY A 369 -20.94 -10.49 -3.50
CA GLY A 369 -20.46 -9.14 -3.85
C GLY A 369 -21.42 -8.38 -4.77
N LYS A 370 -22.00 -9.08 -5.77
CA LYS A 370 -23.05 -8.48 -6.62
C LYS A 370 -24.28 -8.10 -5.80
N THR A 371 -24.72 -8.96 -4.87
CA THR A 371 -25.87 -8.66 -3.99
C THR A 371 -25.56 -7.49 -3.07
N ASP A 372 -24.37 -7.44 -2.45
CA ASP A 372 -23.94 -6.31 -1.61
C ASP A 372 -24.00 -5.00 -2.41
N PHE A 373 -23.46 -5.01 -3.63
CA PHE A 373 -23.48 -3.85 -4.52
C PHE A 373 -24.92 -3.44 -4.92
N THR A 374 -25.73 -4.38 -5.41
CA THR A 374 -27.09 -4.08 -5.87
C THR A 374 -27.99 -3.62 -4.74
N SER A 375 -27.73 -4.03 -3.49
CA SER A 375 -28.49 -3.55 -2.33
C SER A 375 -28.28 -2.06 -2.03
N LEU A 376 -27.15 -1.49 -2.47
CA LEU A 376 -26.85 -0.06 -2.34
C LEU A 376 -27.34 0.75 -3.55
N PHE A 377 -27.32 0.16 -4.75
CA PHE A 377 -27.53 0.86 -6.00
C PHE A 377 -28.88 0.58 -6.69
N GLU A 378 -29.62 -0.42 -6.18
CA GLU A 378 -30.85 -0.92 -6.84
C GLU A 378 -30.63 -1.40 -8.28
N GLY A 379 -29.35 -1.66 -8.66
CA GLY A 379 -28.95 -2.10 -10.00
C GLY A 379 -27.55 -2.66 -10.07
N ALA A 380 -27.25 -3.45 -11.12
CA ALA A 380 -25.98 -4.10 -11.34
C ALA A 380 -25.09 -3.28 -12.31
N TYR A 381 -24.44 -2.25 -11.83
CA TYR A 381 -23.64 -1.31 -12.63
C TYR A 381 -22.14 -1.62 -12.66
N PHE A 382 -21.70 -2.62 -11.89
CA PHE A 382 -20.32 -3.09 -11.85
C PHE A 382 -20.27 -4.62 -12.00
N SER A 383 -19.34 -5.14 -12.79
CA SER A 383 -19.37 -6.53 -13.26
C SER A 383 -19.05 -7.55 -12.17
N ALA A 384 -18.03 -7.33 -11.35
CA ALA A 384 -17.52 -8.31 -10.40
C ALA A 384 -17.02 -7.68 -9.09
N PRO A 385 -17.90 -7.02 -8.30
CA PRO A 385 -17.48 -6.48 -7.01
C PRO A 385 -17.13 -7.63 -6.06
N LYS A 386 -16.01 -7.51 -5.34
CA LYS A 386 -15.66 -8.46 -4.28
C LYS A 386 -16.67 -8.39 -3.14
N PRO A 387 -16.97 -9.49 -2.43
CA PRO A 387 -17.89 -9.45 -1.31
C PRO A 387 -17.32 -8.71 -0.10
N VAL A 388 -18.12 -7.86 0.51
CA VAL A 388 -17.76 -7.12 1.74
C VAL A 388 -17.32 -8.08 2.85
N LYS A 389 -17.92 -9.25 2.94
CA LYS A 389 -17.57 -10.29 3.92
C LYS A 389 -16.10 -10.74 3.81
N LEU A 390 -15.59 -10.92 2.58
CA LEU A 390 -14.19 -11.29 2.35
C LEU A 390 -13.26 -10.15 2.80
N MET A 391 -13.58 -8.91 2.40
CA MET A 391 -12.77 -7.74 2.77
C MET A 391 -12.73 -7.54 4.28
N LYS A 392 -13.87 -7.67 4.96
CA LYS A 392 -13.91 -7.58 6.43
C LYS A 392 -13.02 -8.62 7.09
N PHE A 393 -13.05 -9.85 6.62
CA PHE A 393 -12.18 -10.91 7.12
C PHE A 393 -10.69 -10.57 6.94
N LEU A 394 -10.26 -10.16 5.73
CA LEU A 394 -8.86 -9.82 5.47
C LEU A 394 -8.41 -8.61 6.31
N ILE A 395 -9.27 -7.61 6.47
CA ILE A 395 -9.00 -6.44 7.32
C ILE A 395 -8.91 -6.83 8.80
N GLU A 396 -9.83 -7.65 9.30
CA GLU A 396 -9.82 -8.11 10.70
C GLU A 396 -8.54 -8.88 11.05
N ILE A 397 -8.05 -9.74 10.14
CA ILE A 397 -6.82 -10.50 10.38
C ILE A 397 -5.53 -9.73 10.12
N GLY A 398 -5.57 -8.72 9.25
CA GLY A 398 -4.39 -7.96 8.81
C GLY A 398 -4.18 -6.63 9.53
N THR A 399 -5.14 -6.13 10.31
CA THR A 399 -5.08 -4.79 10.91
C THR A 399 -5.59 -4.72 12.35
N ASN A 400 -5.18 -3.68 13.05
CA ASN A 400 -5.73 -3.23 14.32
C ASN A 400 -6.70 -2.05 14.10
N PRO A 401 -7.49 -1.65 15.11
CA PRO A 401 -8.55 -0.64 14.98
C PRO A 401 -8.13 0.77 14.55
N ASN A 402 -6.84 1.11 14.53
CA ASN A 402 -6.36 2.45 14.18
C ASN A 402 -5.44 2.47 12.95
N ASP A 403 -5.36 1.36 12.22
CA ASP A 403 -4.43 1.21 11.11
C ASP A 403 -4.93 1.85 9.81
N LEU A 404 -3.98 2.09 8.89
CA LEU A 404 -4.22 2.61 7.55
C LEU A 404 -4.21 1.46 6.55
N ILE A 405 -5.24 1.41 5.70
CA ILE A 405 -5.42 0.43 4.63
C ILE A 405 -5.30 1.15 3.28
N LEU A 406 -4.56 0.56 2.34
CA LEU A 406 -4.43 1.07 0.97
C LEU A 406 -5.01 0.04 -0.01
N ASP A 407 -5.83 0.53 -0.94
CA ASP A 407 -6.30 -0.24 -2.09
C ASP A 407 -6.15 0.62 -3.35
N PHE A 408 -5.13 0.31 -4.16
CA PHE A 408 -4.85 1.08 -5.37
C PHE A 408 -5.41 0.46 -6.66
N PHE A 409 -6.33 -0.52 -6.50
CA PHE A 409 -7.22 -1.03 -7.52
C PHE A 409 -8.65 -1.05 -6.98
N ALA A 410 -9.14 0.10 -6.50
CA ALA A 410 -10.35 0.19 -5.68
C ALA A 410 -11.62 -0.36 -6.35
N GLY A 411 -11.68 -0.39 -7.68
CA GLY A 411 -12.81 -0.91 -8.42
C GLY A 411 -14.11 -0.23 -7.98
N SER A 412 -15.02 -1.01 -7.42
CA SER A 412 -16.28 -0.48 -6.90
C SER A 412 -16.21 0.09 -5.47
N GLY A 413 -15.03 0.12 -4.82
CA GLY A 413 -14.87 0.66 -3.46
C GLY A 413 -15.27 -0.29 -2.33
N THR A 414 -15.21 -1.59 -2.55
CA THR A 414 -15.59 -2.61 -1.53
C THR A 414 -14.73 -2.52 -0.26
N THR A 415 -13.45 -2.21 -0.41
CA THR A 415 -12.49 -2.10 0.71
C THR A 415 -12.91 -0.99 1.67
N ALA A 416 -13.27 0.20 1.18
CA ALA A 416 -13.74 1.29 2.02
C ALA A 416 -15.07 0.96 2.73
N ASP A 417 -16.03 0.37 2.02
CA ASP A 417 -17.29 -0.09 2.58
C ASP A 417 -17.05 -1.08 3.75
N ALA A 418 -16.13 -2.03 3.58
CA ALA A 418 -15.74 -2.97 4.64
C ALA A 418 -15.08 -2.28 5.83
N VAL A 419 -14.20 -1.30 5.62
CA VAL A 419 -13.56 -0.50 6.69
C VAL A 419 -14.61 0.28 7.48
N MET A 420 -15.52 0.98 6.80
CA MET A 420 -16.59 1.73 7.46
C MET A 420 -17.50 0.83 8.31
N GLN A 421 -17.88 -0.36 7.79
CA GLN A 421 -18.69 -1.34 8.53
C GLN A 421 -17.95 -1.90 9.74
N LEU A 422 -16.63 -2.16 9.65
CA LEU A 422 -15.84 -2.64 10.77
C LEU A 422 -15.72 -1.55 11.85
N ASN A 423 -15.40 -0.32 11.47
CA ASN A 423 -15.34 0.81 12.41
C ASN A 423 -16.69 1.07 13.09
N ALA A 424 -17.80 0.90 12.34
CA ALA A 424 -19.14 0.99 12.94
C ALA A 424 -19.42 -0.12 13.97
N LYS A 425 -18.88 -1.33 13.75
CA LYS A 425 -19.07 -2.52 14.59
C LYS A 425 -18.21 -2.51 15.85
N ASP A 426 -16.93 -2.13 15.74
CA ASP A 426 -15.94 -2.26 16.82
C ASP A 426 -15.45 -0.91 17.37
N GLU A 427 -16.08 0.19 16.95
CA GLU A 427 -15.72 1.57 17.32
C GLU A 427 -14.27 1.94 17.01
N GLY A 428 -13.70 1.24 16.02
CA GLY A 428 -12.36 1.47 15.50
C GLY A 428 -12.26 2.78 14.73
N ASN A 429 -11.03 3.16 14.44
CA ASN A 429 -10.67 4.33 13.62
C ASN A 429 -9.70 3.92 12.51
N ARG A 430 -9.96 2.78 11.85
CA ARG A 430 -9.22 2.41 10.64
C ARG A 430 -9.49 3.44 9.57
N ARG A 431 -8.44 3.75 8.82
CA ARG A 431 -8.49 4.72 7.72
C ARG A 431 -8.19 4.00 6.42
N PHE A 432 -8.68 4.55 5.32
CA PHE A 432 -8.40 4.00 4.02
C PHE A 432 -7.87 5.05 3.03
N ILE A 433 -7.06 4.57 2.10
CA ILE A 433 -6.67 5.28 0.88
C ILE A 433 -7.11 4.38 -0.28
N LEU A 434 -8.02 4.87 -1.10
CA LEU A 434 -8.43 4.21 -2.33
C LEU A 434 -7.90 4.97 -3.55
N VAL A 435 -7.45 4.23 -4.54
CA VAL A 435 -7.08 4.81 -5.85
C VAL A 435 -7.91 4.16 -6.93
N GLN A 436 -8.56 4.98 -7.76
CA GLN A 436 -9.35 4.52 -8.90
C GLN A 436 -9.05 5.33 -10.16
N LEU A 437 -8.69 4.61 -11.20
CA LEU A 437 -8.56 5.17 -12.54
C LEU A 437 -9.94 5.65 -13.04
N PRO A 438 -10.06 6.87 -13.59
CA PRO A 438 -11.30 7.36 -14.19
C PRO A 438 -11.55 6.74 -15.58
N GLU A 439 -11.62 5.41 -15.64
CA GLU A 439 -11.91 4.68 -16.86
C GLU A 439 -13.33 5.01 -17.34
N LEU A 440 -13.46 5.38 -18.62
CA LEU A 440 -14.73 5.75 -19.23
C LEU A 440 -15.65 4.53 -19.33
N ILE A 441 -16.90 4.71 -18.96
CA ILE A 441 -17.94 3.68 -19.13
C ILE A 441 -18.42 3.72 -20.58
N ASP A 442 -18.07 2.69 -21.35
CA ASP A 442 -18.51 2.56 -22.74
C ASP A 442 -20.03 2.41 -22.82
N LYS A 443 -20.70 3.44 -23.35
CA LYS A 443 -22.17 3.47 -23.54
C LYS A 443 -22.69 2.31 -24.38
N LYS A 444 -21.90 1.78 -25.33
CA LYS A 444 -22.32 0.68 -26.20
C LYS A 444 -22.22 -0.67 -25.48
N LYS A 445 -21.18 -0.85 -24.65
CA LYS A 445 -20.94 -2.11 -23.93
C LYS A 445 -21.75 -2.19 -22.64
N ASN A 446 -21.93 -1.06 -21.93
CA ASN A 446 -22.61 -1.01 -20.64
C ASN A 446 -23.54 0.20 -20.52
N LYS A 447 -24.58 0.22 -21.35
CA LYS A 447 -25.58 1.30 -21.41
C LYS A 447 -26.23 1.54 -20.04
N THR A 448 -26.57 0.47 -19.32
CA THR A 448 -27.23 0.57 -18.01
C THR A 448 -26.37 1.29 -16.97
N ALA A 449 -25.09 0.95 -16.87
CA ALA A 449 -24.17 1.65 -15.96
C ALA A 449 -23.96 3.10 -16.39
N TYR A 450 -23.81 3.36 -17.70
CA TYR A 450 -23.64 4.71 -18.22
C TYR A 450 -24.83 5.61 -17.86
N GLU A 451 -26.07 5.17 -18.11
CA GLU A 451 -27.29 5.93 -17.80
C GLU A 451 -27.51 6.10 -16.29
N ALA A 452 -27.15 5.07 -15.50
CA ALA A 452 -27.26 5.14 -14.06
C ALA A 452 -26.32 6.22 -13.47
N VAL A 453 -25.05 6.25 -13.88
CA VAL A 453 -24.08 7.24 -13.40
C VAL A 453 -24.53 8.67 -13.73
N LEU A 454 -25.11 8.91 -14.90
CA LEU A 454 -25.66 10.22 -15.25
C LEU A 454 -26.77 10.67 -14.27
N SER A 455 -27.43 9.75 -13.60
CA SER A 455 -28.49 10.05 -12.62
C SER A 455 -27.99 10.16 -11.17
N PHE A 456 -26.73 9.81 -10.88
CA PHE A 456 -26.20 9.88 -9.51
C PHE A 456 -26.15 11.33 -9.02
N PRO A 457 -26.65 11.63 -7.82
CA PRO A 457 -26.58 12.96 -7.24
C PRO A 457 -25.15 13.52 -7.19
N SER A 458 -24.18 12.65 -6.86
CA SER A 458 -22.76 13.02 -6.79
C SER A 458 -22.16 13.37 -8.15
N PHE A 459 -22.69 12.83 -9.24
CA PHE A 459 -22.30 13.12 -10.61
C PHE A 459 -22.94 14.42 -11.11
N VAL A 460 -24.26 14.59 -10.89
CA VAL A 460 -25.03 15.75 -11.32
C VAL A 460 -24.51 17.03 -10.67
N SER A 461 -24.23 17.01 -9.37
CA SER A 461 -23.75 18.18 -8.63
C SER A 461 -22.37 18.70 -9.11
N ARG A 462 -21.53 17.80 -9.64
CA ARG A 462 -20.20 18.15 -10.15
C ARG A 462 -20.23 18.82 -11.53
N ASN A 463 -21.21 18.47 -12.35
CA ASN A 463 -21.22 18.78 -13.80
C ASN A 463 -22.13 19.95 -14.19
N SER A 464 -22.25 20.96 -13.34
CA SER A 464 -23.09 22.14 -13.63
C SER A 464 -22.58 23.02 -14.80
N SER A 465 -21.35 22.83 -15.30
CA SER A 465 -20.74 23.72 -16.29
C SER A 465 -20.20 23.06 -17.57
N LEU A 466 -19.98 21.73 -17.62
CA LEU A 466 -19.52 20.99 -18.82
C LEU A 466 -20.04 19.54 -18.80
N PRO A 467 -20.40 18.93 -19.94
CA PRO A 467 -20.81 17.54 -20.00
C PRO A 467 -19.59 16.64 -19.75
N ALA A 468 -19.45 16.15 -18.50
CA ALA A 468 -18.47 15.11 -18.19
C ALA A 468 -19.02 13.73 -18.56
N GLU A 469 -18.15 12.84 -19.03
CA GLU A 469 -18.52 11.46 -19.31
C GLU A 469 -18.45 10.60 -18.05
N PRO A 470 -19.40 9.63 -17.89
CA PRO A 470 -19.41 8.68 -16.79
C PRO A 470 -18.16 7.81 -16.73
N THR A 471 -17.62 7.63 -15.53
CA THR A 471 -16.42 6.82 -15.28
C THR A 471 -16.64 5.80 -14.18
N ILE A 472 -15.75 4.80 -14.09
CA ILE A 472 -15.74 3.83 -12.97
C ILE A 472 -15.50 4.57 -11.63
N PHE A 473 -14.70 5.63 -11.61
CA PHE A 473 -14.49 6.45 -10.41
C PHE A 473 -15.81 7.02 -9.85
N ASP A 474 -16.76 7.39 -10.70
CA ASP A 474 -18.06 7.92 -10.25
C ASP A 474 -18.90 6.83 -9.55
N ILE A 475 -18.79 5.58 -9.99
CA ILE A 475 -19.40 4.42 -9.29
C ILE A 475 -18.75 4.23 -7.92
N THR A 476 -17.42 4.30 -7.85
CA THR A 476 -16.67 4.17 -6.59
C THR A 476 -17.09 5.25 -5.60
N LYS A 477 -17.06 6.52 -6.02
CA LYS A 477 -17.49 7.67 -5.21
C LYS A 477 -18.90 7.49 -4.68
N GLU A 478 -19.84 7.16 -5.56
CA GLU A 478 -21.25 7.00 -5.19
C GLU A 478 -21.46 5.84 -4.20
N ARG A 479 -20.73 4.72 -4.35
CA ARG A 479 -20.78 3.62 -3.38
C ARG A 479 -20.38 4.07 -1.99
N LEU A 480 -19.28 4.80 -1.86
CA LEU A 480 -18.80 5.29 -0.57
C LEU A 480 -19.86 6.18 0.09
N LEU A 481 -20.46 7.08 -0.69
CA LEU A 481 -21.52 7.97 -0.20
C LEU A 481 -22.75 7.19 0.30
N ARG A 482 -23.21 6.20 -0.47
CA ARG A 482 -24.38 5.38 -0.09
C ARG A 482 -24.07 4.47 1.10
N ALA A 483 -22.89 3.86 1.16
CA ALA A 483 -22.47 3.06 2.31
C ALA A 483 -22.40 3.91 3.58
N ALA A 484 -21.80 5.10 3.52
CA ALA A 484 -21.73 6.04 4.63
C ALA A 484 -23.14 6.49 5.10
N ALA A 485 -24.04 6.83 4.17
CA ALA A 485 -25.39 7.24 4.49
C ALA A 485 -26.18 6.11 5.17
N LYS A 486 -26.07 4.88 4.66
CA LYS A 486 -26.69 3.69 5.24
C LYS A 486 -26.23 3.45 6.68
N LEU A 487 -24.90 3.46 6.91
CA LEU A 487 -24.33 3.22 8.24
C LEU A 487 -24.66 4.33 9.23
N LYS A 488 -24.73 5.59 8.78
CA LYS A 488 -25.20 6.72 9.61
C LYS A 488 -26.66 6.54 10.04
N ALA A 489 -27.53 6.11 9.14
CA ALA A 489 -28.94 5.85 9.45
C ALA A 489 -29.09 4.70 10.46
N GLU A 490 -28.38 3.60 10.28
CA GLU A 490 -28.38 2.45 11.21
C GLU A 490 -27.83 2.81 12.61
N LYS A 491 -26.88 3.74 12.71
CA LYS A 491 -26.30 4.18 13.99
C LYS A 491 -27.17 5.17 14.78
N ASN A 492 -27.95 6.00 14.10
CA ASN A 492 -28.85 6.96 14.77
C ASN A 492 -29.91 6.29 15.64
N ASP A 493 -30.17 5.00 15.44
CA ASP A 493 -31.09 4.20 16.25
C ASP A 493 -30.45 3.63 17.54
N LEU A 494 -29.11 3.76 17.72
CA LEU A 494 -28.37 3.22 18.85
C LEU A 494 -27.80 4.37 19.71
N PHE A 495 -28.35 4.61 20.88
CA PHE A 495 -27.88 5.62 21.83
C PHE A 495 -26.42 5.40 22.25
N ASN A 496 -25.59 6.44 22.13
CA ASN A 496 -24.27 6.59 22.75
C ASN A 496 -23.11 5.82 22.11
N THR A 497 -22.64 6.22 20.91
CA THR A 497 -21.44 5.67 20.33
C THR A 497 -20.44 6.78 19.96
N LYS A 498 -19.14 6.45 20.07
CA LYS A 498 -18.02 7.27 19.60
C LYS A 498 -18.26 7.70 18.14
N ALA A 499 -17.96 8.95 17.81
CA ALA A 499 -18.06 9.43 16.44
C ALA A 499 -17.12 8.63 15.53
N VAL A 500 -17.69 7.95 14.52
CA VAL A 500 -16.93 7.22 13.49
C VAL A 500 -16.80 8.10 12.27
N ASP A 501 -15.61 8.18 11.70
CA ASP A 501 -15.36 8.88 10.44
C ASP A 501 -15.90 8.05 9.26
N PHE A 502 -17.02 8.50 8.69
CA PHE A 502 -17.60 7.98 7.45
C PHE A 502 -17.39 8.90 6.25
N GLY A 503 -16.71 10.03 6.46
CA GLY A 503 -16.32 10.94 5.39
C GLY A 503 -15.10 10.43 4.61
N PHE A 504 -14.78 11.14 3.53
CA PHE A 504 -13.54 10.95 2.79
C PHE A 504 -13.22 12.21 1.98
N GLN A 505 -11.94 12.47 1.78
CA GLN A 505 -11.47 13.56 0.92
C GLN A 505 -11.12 13.02 -0.46
N ILE A 506 -11.35 13.83 -1.49
CA ILE A 506 -11.07 13.48 -2.87
C ILE A 506 -9.93 14.35 -3.40
N TYR A 507 -8.98 13.68 -4.06
CA TYR A 507 -7.91 14.31 -4.83
C TYR A 507 -7.82 13.67 -6.21
N GLU A 508 -7.34 14.41 -7.21
CA GLU A 508 -7.14 13.89 -8.56
C GLU A 508 -5.74 14.22 -9.06
N THR A 509 -5.19 13.34 -9.88
CA THR A 509 -4.00 13.65 -10.68
C THR A 509 -4.41 14.29 -11.99
N PHE A 510 -3.67 15.30 -12.41
CA PHE A 510 -3.83 15.89 -13.74
C PHE A 510 -2.45 16.17 -14.36
N PRO A 511 -2.33 16.16 -15.69
CA PRO A 511 -1.05 16.35 -16.34
C PRO A 511 -0.37 17.63 -15.90
N ILE A 512 0.94 17.58 -15.72
CA ILE A 512 1.78 18.76 -15.54
C ILE A 512 1.70 19.61 -16.81
N TRP A 513 1.85 20.93 -16.68
CA TRP A 513 1.80 21.83 -17.84
C TRP A 513 2.90 21.50 -18.84
N ASP A 514 2.62 21.72 -20.12
CA ASP A 514 3.63 21.58 -21.16
C ASP A 514 4.82 22.51 -20.87
N ASP A 515 6.03 22.02 -21.12
CA ASP A 515 7.30 22.73 -20.88
C ASP A 515 7.59 23.11 -19.41
N TYR A 516 6.84 22.58 -18.44
CA TYR A 516 7.13 22.74 -17.02
C TYR A 516 8.07 21.61 -16.54
N GLU A 517 9.21 21.98 -15.95
CA GLU A 517 10.15 21.05 -15.33
C GLU A 517 10.05 21.15 -13.80
N PHE A 518 9.63 20.07 -13.15
CA PHE A 518 9.47 19.98 -11.69
C PHE A 518 10.80 20.16 -10.93
N GLU A 519 11.91 19.67 -11.50
CA GLU A 519 13.26 19.89 -11.00
C GLU A 519 14.20 20.25 -12.16
N ALA A 520 14.48 21.53 -12.32
CA ALA A 520 15.51 21.96 -13.26
C ALA A 520 16.91 21.70 -12.68
N LYS A 521 17.72 20.93 -13.39
CA LYS A 521 19.12 20.67 -12.98
C LYS A 521 20.02 21.90 -13.00
N ASP A 522 19.70 22.87 -13.85
CA ASP A 522 20.39 24.15 -13.96
C ASP A 522 19.36 25.23 -14.31
N PHE A 523 19.27 26.24 -13.47
CA PHE A 523 18.41 27.39 -13.74
C PHE A 523 19.00 28.25 -14.87
N THR A 524 18.57 28.02 -16.11
CA THR A 524 18.79 28.92 -17.24
C THR A 524 17.45 29.51 -17.69
N PRO A 525 17.11 30.72 -17.27
CA PRO A 525 15.81 31.38 -17.57
C PRO A 525 15.46 31.52 -19.05
N SER A 526 16.40 31.22 -19.95
CA SER A 526 16.25 31.44 -21.38
C SER A 526 15.78 30.22 -22.18
N LEU A 527 15.53 29.07 -21.57
CA LEU A 527 15.23 27.82 -22.26
C LEU A 527 13.84 27.23 -22.01
N THR A 528 13.04 27.76 -21.09
CA THR A 528 11.68 27.25 -20.83
C THR A 528 10.64 28.07 -21.59
N LEU A 529 9.83 27.42 -22.40
CA LEU A 529 8.62 27.98 -23.04
C LEU A 529 7.45 28.10 -22.03
N PHE A 530 7.66 27.68 -20.81
CA PHE A 530 6.66 27.70 -19.75
C PHE A 530 6.29 29.17 -19.40
N ASP A 531 5.01 29.49 -19.55
CA ASP A 531 4.47 30.82 -19.29
C ASP A 531 3.74 30.84 -17.95
N GLU A 532 4.49 31.13 -16.88
CA GLU A 532 3.98 31.21 -15.51
C GLU A 532 2.89 32.29 -15.32
N THR A 533 2.72 33.22 -16.27
CA THR A 533 1.68 34.25 -16.18
C THR A 533 0.28 33.69 -16.41
N LYS A 534 0.18 32.49 -16.97
CA LYS A 534 -1.09 31.81 -17.25
C LYS A 534 -1.58 30.98 -16.06
N LEU A 535 -0.75 30.80 -15.01
CA LEU A 535 -1.15 30.05 -13.83
C LEU A 535 -2.29 30.75 -13.08
N THR A 536 -3.31 29.98 -12.77
CA THR A 536 -4.42 30.41 -11.92
C THR A 536 -4.13 30.12 -10.44
N ASP A 537 -4.90 30.72 -9.54
CA ASP A 537 -4.81 30.38 -8.11
C ASP A 537 -5.09 28.90 -7.84
N ALA A 538 -5.93 28.25 -8.65
CA ALA A 538 -6.19 26.82 -8.56
C ALA A 538 -4.93 26.00 -8.92
N ASP A 539 -4.15 26.45 -9.90
CA ASP A 539 -2.89 25.82 -10.28
C ASP A 539 -1.83 25.98 -9.19
N LEU A 540 -1.73 27.15 -8.57
CA LEU A 540 -0.81 27.38 -7.45
C LEU A 540 -1.19 26.53 -6.23
N ARG A 541 -2.49 26.38 -5.93
CA ARG A 541 -2.93 25.45 -4.87
C ARG A 541 -2.58 23.99 -5.18
N ALA A 542 -2.73 23.57 -6.43
CA ALA A 542 -2.34 22.23 -6.86
C ALA A 542 -0.82 22.00 -6.75
N LEU A 543 -0.04 23.01 -7.11
CA LEU A 543 1.42 22.99 -6.97
C LEU A 543 1.82 22.86 -5.49
N LEU A 544 1.25 23.71 -4.62
CA LEU A 544 1.47 23.65 -3.17
C LEU A 544 1.10 22.29 -2.58
N LEU A 545 -0.04 21.75 -2.98
CA LEU A 545 -0.51 20.43 -2.55
C LEU A 545 0.48 19.32 -2.96
N THR A 546 0.95 19.38 -4.20
CA THR A 546 1.92 18.42 -4.73
C THR A 546 3.25 18.52 -3.98
N TRP A 547 3.77 19.73 -3.78
CA TRP A 547 5.02 19.96 -3.10
C TRP A 547 4.98 19.56 -1.62
N LYS A 548 3.91 19.91 -0.89
CA LYS A 548 3.80 19.48 0.52
C LYS A 548 3.78 17.95 0.65
N THR A 549 3.11 17.25 -0.29
CA THR A 549 3.04 15.80 -0.31
C THR A 549 4.41 15.19 -0.65
N TYR A 550 5.10 15.75 -1.63
CA TYR A 550 6.48 15.41 -1.97
C TYR A 550 7.45 15.62 -0.79
N ASP A 551 7.23 16.66 0.01
CA ASP A 551 8.03 16.96 1.22
C ASP A 551 7.64 16.12 2.44
N GLY A 552 6.79 15.11 2.27
CA GLY A 552 6.43 14.15 3.31
C GLY A 552 5.24 14.55 4.18
N ILE A 553 4.49 15.61 3.82
CA ILE A 553 3.29 16.03 4.56
C ILE A 553 2.07 15.30 4.00
N PRO A 554 1.31 14.55 4.82
CA PRO A 554 0.12 13.83 4.36
C PRO A 554 -0.92 14.76 3.70
N LEU A 555 -1.70 14.20 2.75
CA LEU A 555 -2.75 14.93 2.06
C LEU A 555 -3.80 15.52 3.00
N THR A 556 -4.11 14.80 4.08
CA THR A 556 -5.10 15.19 5.09
C THR A 556 -4.64 16.32 6.02
N GLU A 557 -3.36 16.65 6.01
CA GLU A 557 -2.79 17.70 6.84
C GLU A 557 -2.84 19.06 6.13
N SER A 558 -3.23 20.10 6.83
CA SER A 558 -3.30 21.47 6.28
C SER A 558 -2.06 22.28 6.66
N LEU A 559 -1.69 23.20 5.78
CA LEU A 559 -0.72 24.25 6.08
C LEU A 559 -1.45 25.51 6.56
N ALA A 560 -0.92 26.16 7.59
CA ALA A 560 -1.47 27.42 8.09
C ALA A 560 -1.03 28.59 7.19
N PRO A 561 -1.92 29.49 6.77
CA PRO A 561 -1.52 30.71 6.09
C PRO A 561 -0.72 31.62 7.02
N VAL A 562 0.32 32.24 6.51
CA VAL A 562 1.21 33.18 7.21
C VAL A 562 1.28 34.48 6.44
N ASN A 563 0.99 35.59 7.11
CA ASN A 563 1.07 36.94 6.51
C ASN A 563 2.46 37.56 6.75
N LEU A 564 3.18 37.82 5.69
CA LEU A 564 4.50 38.43 5.68
C LEU A 564 4.42 39.85 5.06
N ALA A 565 3.94 40.84 5.84
CA ALA A 565 3.73 42.21 5.38
C ALA A 565 2.84 42.31 4.11
N GLY A 566 1.72 41.57 4.12
CA GLY A 566 0.78 41.53 2.98
C GLY A 566 1.08 40.44 1.96
N TYR A 567 2.22 39.75 2.03
CA TYR A 567 2.50 38.56 1.24
C TYR A 567 2.01 37.33 2.00
N GLU A 568 1.28 36.45 1.32
CA GLU A 568 0.78 35.18 1.90
C GLU A 568 1.75 34.04 1.64
N GLY A 569 2.22 33.39 2.72
CA GLY A 569 2.96 32.13 2.71
C GLY A 569 2.16 31.04 3.41
N TYR A 570 2.64 29.80 3.35
CA TYR A 570 1.99 28.64 3.98
C TYR A 570 3.00 27.88 4.84
N TYR A 571 2.69 27.71 6.14
CA TYR A 571 3.59 27.08 7.11
C TYR A 571 2.96 25.85 7.75
N GLY A 572 3.76 24.82 7.94
CA GLY A 572 3.43 23.61 8.70
C GLY A 572 4.54 22.58 8.61
N PHE A 573 4.65 21.74 9.64
CA PHE A 573 5.68 20.69 9.71
C PHE A 573 7.10 21.24 9.49
N ASP A 574 7.39 22.38 10.09
CA ASP A 574 8.66 23.11 10.01
C ASP A 574 9.08 23.51 8.57
N LYS A 575 8.12 23.59 7.65
CA LYS A 575 8.32 24.01 6.26
C LYS A 575 7.49 25.25 5.95
N LEU A 576 8.10 26.20 5.25
CA LEU A 576 7.45 27.42 4.76
C LEU A 576 7.46 27.42 3.23
N TYR A 577 6.30 27.61 2.63
CA TYR A 577 6.11 27.66 1.18
C TYR A 577 5.76 29.09 0.76
N LEU A 578 6.55 29.65 -0.16
CA LEU A 578 6.38 30.97 -0.73
C LEU A 578 6.11 30.82 -2.24
N ILE A 579 4.83 30.75 -2.60
CA ILE A 579 4.42 30.39 -3.97
C ILE A 579 3.82 31.55 -4.76
N HIS A 580 3.45 32.66 -4.11
CA HIS A 580 2.80 33.79 -4.76
C HIS A 580 3.81 34.80 -5.30
N ARG A 581 3.34 35.72 -6.17
CA ARG A 581 4.10 36.89 -6.61
C ARG A 581 4.06 37.99 -5.55
N GLY A 582 5.01 38.93 -5.63
CA GLY A 582 4.97 40.14 -4.81
C GLY A 582 5.68 40.04 -3.46
N PHE A 583 6.57 39.08 -3.27
CA PHE A 583 7.45 39.03 -2.10
C PHE A 583 8.42 40.24 -2.12
N THR A 584 8.51 40.98 -1.02
CA THR A 584 9.30 42.21 -0.91
C THR A 584 10.38 42.10 0.17
N THR A 585 11.26 43.09 0.22
CA THR A 585 12.24 43.19 1.32
C THR A 585 11.56 43.34 2.69
N GLU A 586 10.39 43.99 2.76
CA GLU A 586 9.62 44.09 4.00
C GLU A 586 9.04 42.73 4.39
N SER A 587 8.60 41.91 3.41
CA SER A 587 8.19 40.52 3.65
C SER A 587 9.33 39.68 4.24
N LEU A 588 10.56 39.83 3.74
CA LEU A 588 11.75 39.16 4.27
C LEU A 588 12.05 39.60 5.73
N LYS A 589 11.95 40.88 6.01
CA LYS A 589 12.16 41.42 7.35
C LYS A 589 11.15 40.83 8.34
N VAL A 590 9.86 40.85 7.98
CA VAL A 590 8.79 40.25 8.82
C VAL A 590 9.02 38.75 8.99
N LEU A 591 9.46 38.03 7.97
CA LEU A 591 9.82 36.61 8.07
C LEU A 591 10.88 36.36 9.14
N LEU A 592 11.98 37.12 9.09
CA LEU A 592 13.08 36.99 10.07
C LEU A 592 12.64 37.40 11.50
N GLU A 593 11.79 38.44 11.62
CA GLU A 593 11.21 38.85 12.90
C GLU A 593 10.27 37.79 13.47
N MET A 594 9.47 37.12 12.63
CA MET A 594 8.61 36.01 13.05
C MET A 594 9.42 34.82 13.51
N MET A 595 10.50 34.46 12.82
CA MET A 595 11.43 33.40 13.25
C MET A 595 12.08 33.70 14.59
N ASP A 596 12.26 34.99 14.95
CA ASP A 596 12.79 35.40 16.24
C ASP A 596 11.76 35.40 17.37
N ASN A 597 10.54 35.85 17.06
CA ASN A 597 9.60 36.29 18.10
C ASN A 597 8.31 35.45 18.18
N THR A 598 8.00 34.62 17.16
CA THR A 598 6.75 33.87 17.13
C THR A 598 6.98 32.45 17.65
N PRO A 599 6.40 32.08 18.79
CA PRO A 599 6.48 30.71 19.30
C PRO A 599 5.98 29.69 18.24
N ASN A 600 6.72 28.60 18.09
CA ASN A 600 6.41 27.51 17.14
C ASN A 600 6.49 27.89 15.63
N PHE A 601 7.05 29.04 15.29
CA PHE A 601 7.36 29.40 13.90
C PHE A 601 8.87 29.27 13.66
N ASN A 602 9.30 28.07 13.31
CA ASN A 602 10.70 27.69 13.13
C ASN A 602 10.89 26.90 11.83
N PRO A 603 10.80 27.55 10.65
CA PRO A 603 10.98 26.85 9.40
C PRO A 603 12.42 26.32 9.25
N THR A 604 12.56 25.00 9.21
CA THR A 604 13.81 24.32 8.86
C THR A 604 14.01 24.23 7.36
N THR A 605 12.94 24.44 6.60
CA THR A 605 12.98 24.46 5.14
C THR A 605 12.07 25.59 4.62
N ILE A 606 12.61 26.41 3.72
CA ILE A 606 11.86 27.43 2.99
C ILE A 606 11.87 27.07 1.52
N VAL A 607 10.70 26.80 0.96
CA VAL A 607 10.50 26.43 -0.45
C VAL A 607 9.89 27.59 -1.20
N VAL A 608 10.50 28.00 -2.29
CA VAL A 608 10.01 29.11 -3.11
C VAL A 608 9.70 28.64 -4.53
N PHE A 609 8.66 29.25 -5.15
CA PHE A 609 8.35 29.04 -6.56
C PHE A 609 9.21 30.00 -7.39
N GLY A 610 10.29 29.48 -7.98
CA GLY A 610 11.33 30.28 -8.61
C GLY A 610 10.83 31.23 -9.71
N TYR A 611 9.82 30.84 -10.49
CA TYR A 611 9.23 31.66 -11.53
C TYR A 611 8.53 32.95 -11.01
N HIS A 612 8.12 32.99 -9.75
CA HIS A 612 7.47 34.15 -9.14
C HIS A 612 8.43 35.12 -8.45
N PHE A 613 9.75 34.84 -8.53
CA PHE A 613 10.77 35.67 -7.89
C PHE A 613 11.84 36.07 -8.89
N GLU A 614 12.27 37.32 -8.83
CA GLU A 614 13.46 37.76 -9.56
C GLU A 614 14.72 37.11 -9.01
N SER A 615 15.68 36.72 -9.87
CA SER A 615 16.93 36.08 -9.47
C SER A 615 17.73 36.86 -8.40
N ALA A 616 17.67 38.18 -8.45
CA ALA A 616 18.28 39.06 -7.45
C ALA A 616 17.61 38.89 -6.06
N HIS A 617 16.28 38.84 -6.03
CA HIS A 617 15.51 38.61 -4.82
C HIS A 617 15.76 37.19 -4.24
N LEU A 618 15.78 36.15 -5.07
CA LEU A 618 16.08 34.77 -4.63
C LEU A 618 17.44 34.70 -3.93
N ARG A 619 18.46 35.35 -4.52
CA ARG A 619 19.79 35.40 -3.90
C ARG A 619 19.76 36.18 -2.58
N GLN A 620 19.09 37.32 -2.54
CA GLN A 620 18.95 38.13 -1.32
C GLN A 620 18.27 37.34 -0.19
N ILE A 621 17.18 36.62 -0.49
CA ILE A 621 16.47 35.81 0.49
C ILE A 621 17.39 34.69 0.98
N ALA A 622 18.05 33.96 0.07
CA ALA A 622 18.93 32.85 0.42
C ALA A 622 20.10 33.30 1.31
N GLU A 623 20.76 34.44 0.96
CA GLU A 623 21.88 34.98 1.74
C GLU A 623 21.44 35.45 3.14
N ASN A 624 20.29 36.14 3.25
CA ASN A 624 19.78 36.62 4.53
C ASN A 624 19.32 35.47 5.44
N VAL A 625 18.58 34.50 4.89
CA VAL A 625 18.17 33.27 5.64
C VAL A 625 19.39 32.50 6.12
N LYS A 626 20.42 32.33 5.27
CA LYS A 626 21.66 31.65 5.63
C LYS A 626 22.44 32.41 6.70
N ALA A 627 22.55 33.74 6.57
CA ALA A 627 23.22 34.57 7.57
C ALA A 627 22.49 34.53 8.92
N TYR A 628 21.16 34.58 8.89
CA TYR A 628 20.32 34.45 10.06
C TYR A 628 20.50 33.06 10.74
N ALA A 629 20.40 31.99 9.94
CA ALA A 629 20.58 30.62 10.45
C ALA A 629 21.96 30.44 11.10
N ASN A 630 23.03 30.91 10.47
CA ASN A 630 24.38 30.88 11.03
C ASN A 630 24.50 31.65 12.35
N LYS A 631 23.90 32.87 12.42
CA LYS A 631 23.91 33.69 13.62
C LYS A 631 23.22 33.02 14.81
N LYS A 632 22.15 32.28 14.54
CA LYS A 632 21.33 31.57 15.54
C LYS A 632 21.78 30.13 15.80
N SER A 633 22.76 29.63 15.05
CA SER A 633 23.19 28.22 15.08
C SER A 633 22.04 27.23 14.83
N ILE A 634 21.12 27.58 13.91
CA ILE A 634 20.03 26.73 13.43
C ILE A 634 20.32 26.28 12.01
N SER A 635 19.72 25.17 11.59
CA SER A 635 19.76 24.71 10.20
C SER A 635 18.46 25.13 9.51
N THR A 636 18.56 25.91 8.44
CA THR A 636 17.42 26.25 7.58
C THR A 636 17.85 26.13 6.13
N ASP A 637 17.21 25.22 5.41
CA ASP A 637 17.44 25.00 3.99
C ASP A 637 16.56 25.93 3.15
N PHE A 638 17.13 26.52 2.10
CA PHE A 638 16.42 27.33 1.14
C PHE A 638 16.36 26.60 -0.21
N ILE A 639 15.18 26.20 -0.63
CA ILE A 639 14.94 25.40 -1.83
C ILE A 639 14.18 26.22 -2.86
N ILE A 640 14.76 26.34 -4.05
CA ILE A 640 14.09 26.93 -5.20
C ILE A 640 13.52 25.78 -6.02
N ARG A 641 12.21 25.81 -6.23
CA ARG A 641 11.49 24.91 -7.15
C ARG A 641 10.89 25.71 -8.28
N ASN A 642 10.96 25.15 -9.45
CA ASN A 642 10.37 25.73 -10.66
C ASN A 642 9.12 24.96 -11.04
#